data_244d9d9c377fdddc18ce723d559e139e
#
_entry.id   244d9d9c377fdddc18ce723d559e139e
#
_cell.length_a   1.000
_cell.length_b   1.000
_cell.length_c   1.000
_cell.angle_alpha   90.00
_cell.angle_beta   90.00
_cell.angle_gamma   90.00
#
_symmetry.space_group_name_H-M   'P 1'
#
loop_
_entity.id
_entity.type
_entity.pdbx_description
1 polymer ?
#
loop_
_entity_poly.entity_id
_entity_poly.type
_entity_poly.pdbx_seq_one_letter_code
_entity_poly.pdbx_strand_id
1 'polypeptide(L)'
;MTERPPEQGPGAAEPAGTAADDTAVLTAALLSEESARHDAQARAGEQVLFADDLLPGVGDEETPLREGLKMGGAFTFIVLLVLNSLDELEQAAMAVLAPDIRDTLGVSDGTITFISSASAAFVVLGAFPMGWLADRIRRAPIVGVAGAVFSAMVFLSGFAVNAFTLFCTRFGAGVAKSNTIPVHSSLLADAYPIGVRGRIGGLTQSTGRAVAAVSPFAVGAVAWVAGGDEGWRWAFFLLGLPVAVLAVAAFRIPEPTRGQWEKTSVLGQVIADPDPAPISAEAAFARLLRIRTVRAVLFAFVALGFVLFTVPVQSNLFLEDEFGLGTFGRGVATSVAGFAAAAVLPMVGLRFDRLYRRDPSLALRLIGGLLLPTSVLVPLQFAMPNEHLFVAVDVPRTVLSAAAFAMVAPVVWSIVPYRLRGLGSALVTLFIFLFGAVGGSLVAAFLVDSYGVQTAVTVLALPAVSIGSISLIRGSRSIRHDLSMVVGELAEELAEHDRRRLDPESTPALQARSIDFSYGAVQVLFDVSFEVGQGRTLALLGANGAGKSTALSVVTGLLTPERGEIRMHGRSITYTTPEQRSAMGVQMLPGGRGVFRDLSIEDNLRIGAYKFRRDSADVQRRIDRVVEMFEQLEGRLGERAGDLSGGQQRMLALARVMMHDPEILIIDELSLGLAPAIVGDLVAGLQRLREAGQTMIVVEQSLNLALSLADDMVFLEKGEVRCSGPARDVLERPELMHAVLFGTGADPAPGVAGDAGAESTGPAEGAGAGSTGSPSDSGDGG
;
A
#
# COMPACT_ATOMS: atom_id res chain seq x y z
N MET A 1 -56.82 -46.50 40.00
CA MET A 1 -58.07 -46.39 39.21
C MET A 1 -57.57 -46.04 37.82
N THR A 2 -57.24 -47.04 37.02
CA THR A 2 -58.07 -47.74 36.06
C THR A 2 -58.62 -46.75 35.00
N GLU A 3 -58.35 -46.84 33.70
CA GLU A 3 -58.47 -48.00 32.83
C GLU A 3 -57.78 -47.77 31.48
N ARG A 4 -57.43 -48.84 30.85
CA ARG A 4 -56.89 -49.06 29.51
C ARG A 4 -58.01 -49.21 28.46
N PRO A 5 -57.64 -49.42 27.19
CA PRO A 5 -58.29 -48.90 25.98
C PRO A 5 -59.28 -49.84 25.31
N PRO A 6 -59.71 -49.58 24.08
CA PRO A 6 -59.82 -50.73 23.18
C PRO A 6 -59.20 -50.52 21.77
N GLU A 7 -59.01 -51.69 21.19
CA GLU A 7 -58.31 -52.11 19.97
C GLU A 7 -59.01 -51.90 18.63
N GLN A 8 -58.17 -51.78 17.62
CA GLN A 8 -58.17 -52.50 16.31
C GLN A 8 -59.32 -52.42 15.32
N GLY A 9 -58.87 -52.14 14.09
CA GLY A 9 -59.47 -52.59 12.87
C GLY A 9 -58.70 -52.11 11.61
N PRO A 10 -58.58 -52.93 10.54
CA PRO A 10 -57.42 -52.97 9.65
C PRO A 10 -57.62 -52.32 8.29
N GLY A 11 -56.44 -51.97 7.68
CA GLY A 11 -56.28 -52.05 6.23
C GLY A 11 -56.59 -50.82 5.41
N ALA A 12 -55.57 -50.10 5.03
CA ALA A 12 -55.54 -49.42 3.73
C ALA A 12 -54.05 -49.28 3.26
N ALA A 13 -53.88 -49.55 2.02
CA ALA A 13 -52.65 -49.74 1.24
C ALA A 13 -51.64 -48.61 1.38
N GLU A 14 -50.35 -48.98 1.41
CA GLU A 14 -49.21 -48.14 1.08
C GLU A 14 -49.33 -47.53 -0.31
N PRO A 15 -49.10 -46.19 -0.49
CA PRO A 15 -48.68 -45.68 -1.77
C PRO A 15 -47.15 -45.77 -1.81
N ALA A 16 -46.63 -46.39 -2.84
CA ALA A 16 -45.25 -46.40 -3.23
C ALA A 16 -44.73 -44.95 -3.34
N GLY A 17 -43.98 -44.51 -2.31
CA GLY A 17 -43.22 -43.29 -2.35
C GLY A 17 -42.11 -43.44 -3.38
N THR A 18 -42.10 -42.59 -4.36
CA THR A 18 -41.13 -42.58 -5.45
C THR A 18 -39.78 -42.20 -4.93
N ALA A 19 -38.75 -42.93 -5.33
CA ALA A 19 -37.32 -42.67 -5.03
C ALA A 19 -36.83 -41.26 -5.43
N ALA A 20 -37.67 -40.47 -6.10
CA ALA A 20 -37.41 -39.07 -6.46
C ALA A 20 -37.59 -38.10 -5.26
N ASP A 21 -38.50 -38.38 -4.35
CA ASP A 21 -38.77 -37.50 -3.19
C ASP A 21 -37.67 -37.60 -2.11
N ASP A 22 -37.14 -38.83 -1.91
CA ASP A 22 -36.02 -39.03 -0.95
C ASP A 22 -34.74 -38.37 -1.44
N THR A 23 -34.48 -38.33 -2.75
CA THR A 23 -33.30 -37.68 -3.32
C THR A 23 -33.41 -36.17 -3.23
N ALA A 24 -34.59 -35.59 -3.43
CA ALA A 24 -34.82 -34.14 -3.27
C ALA A 24 -34.66 -33.68 -1.82
N VAL A 25 -35.12 -34.48 -0.85
CA VAL A 25 -34.98 -34.20 0.59
C VAL A 25 -33.51 -34.34 1.02
N LEU A 26 -32.77 -35.36 0.53
CA LEU A 26 -31.36 -35.53 0.80
C LEU A 26 -30.53 -34.41 0.16
N THR A 27 -30.85 -33.99 -1.06
CA THR A 27 -30.15 -32.87 -1.74
C THR A 27 -30.43 -31.55 -1.05
N ALA A 28 -31.68 -31.30 -0.64
CA ALA A 28 -32.03 -30.12 0.16
C ALA A 28 -31.35 -30.14 1.55
N ALA A 29 -31.22 -31.31 2.18
CA ALA A 29 -30.52 -31.45 3.45
C ALA A 29 -29.00 -31.22 3.31
N LEU A 30 -28.36 -31.75 2.27
CA LEU A 30 -26.93 -31.56 1.97
C LEU A 30 -26.63 -30.10 1.58
N LEU A 31 -27.45 -29.46 0.76
CA LEU A 31 -27.33 -28.06 0.41
C LEU A 31 -27.59 -27.15 1.62
N SER A 32 -28.50 -27.54 2.54
CA SER A 32 -28.73 -26.82 3.78
C SER A 32 -27.60 -27.02 4.80
N GLU A 33 -26.97 -28.18 4.86
CA GLU A 33 -25.77 -28.41 5.69
C GLU A 33 -24.52 -27.71 5.12
N GLU A 34 -24.32 -27.71 3.82
CA GLU A 34 -23.22 -26.97 3.18
C GLU A 34 -23.44 -25.46 3.26
N SER A 35 -24.66 -24.98 3.02
CA SER A 35 -25.03 -23.59 3.26
C SER A 35 -24.89 -23.21 4.74
N ALA A 36 -25.28 -24.09 5.67
CA ALA A 36 -25.10 -23.86 7.10
C ALA A 36 -23.62 -23.90 7.53
N ARG A 37 -22.78 -24.72 6.88
CA ARG A 37 -21.32 -24.73 7.09
C ARG A 37 -20.66 -23.49 6.48
N HIS A 38 -21.09 -23.07 5.29
CA HIS A 38 -20.64 -21.83 4.65
C HIS A 38 -21.09 -20.61 5.46
N ASP A 39 -22.34 -20.57 5.92
CA ASP A 39 -22.85 -19.52 6.81
C ASP A 39 -22.18 -19.55 8.18
N ALA A 40 -21.80 -20.70 8.72
CA ALA A 40 -21.07 -20.81 9.97
C ALA A 40 -19.59 -20.39 9.79
N GLN A 41 -18.98 -20.71 8.65
CA GLN A 41 -17.64 -20.24 8.31
C GLN A 41 -17.64 -18.76 7.95
N ALA A 42 -18.66 -18.26 7.23
CA ALA A 42 -18.85 -16.85 6.94
C ALA A 42 -19.11 -16.07 8.24
N ARG A 43 -19.97 -16.56 9.15
CA ARG A 43 -20.22 -15.92 10.46
C ARG A 43 -19.01 -15.99 11.38
N ALA A 44 -18.21 -17.05 11.35
CA ALA A 44 -16.93 -17.09 12.05
C ALA A 44 -15.93 -16.10 11.45
N GLY A 45 -15.90 -15.96 10.12
CA GLY A 45 -15.13 -14.97 9.39
C GLY A 45 -15.66 -13.53 9.60
N GLU A 46 -16.98 -13.33 9.55
CA GLU A 46 -17.62 -12.05 9.84
C GLU A 46 -17.41 -11.57 11.28
N GLN A 47 -17.50 -12.46 12.27
CA GLN A 47 -17.21 -12.12 13.67
C GLN A 47 -15.76 -11.70 13.87
N VAL A 48 -14.81 -12.20 13.06
CA VAL A 48 -13.40 -11.84 13.15
C VAL A 48 -13.05 -10.62 12.28
N LEU A 49 -13.71 -10.39 11.14
CA LEU A 49 -13.32 -9.38 10.14
C LEU A 49 -14.04 -8.03 10.28
N PHE A 50 -15.20 -7.97 10.95
CA PHE A 50 -16.04 -6.75 10.99
C PHE A 50 -16.41 -6.28 12.40
N ALA A 51 -15.93 -6.90 13.46
CA ALA A 51 -16.11 -6.35 14.79
C ALA A 51 -15.26 -5.07 14.91
N ASP A 52 -15.90 -3.94 15.08
CA ASP A 52 -15.28 -2.64 15.41
C ASP A 52 -14.27 -2.75 16.58
N ASP A 53 -14.39 -3.79 17.40
CA ASP A 53 -13.56 -4.09 18.57
C ASP A 53 -12.20 -4.71 18.22
N LEU A 54 -11.97 -5.14 16.96
CA LEU A 54 -10.71 -5.77 16.52
C LEU A 54 -9.75 -4.79 15.81
N LEU A 55 -10.10 -3.51 15.72
CA LEU A 55 -9.18 -2.52 15.12
C LEU A 55 -7.91 -2.39 15.98
N PRO A 56 -6.70 -2.38 15.37
CA PRO A 56 -5.45 -2.38 16.11
C PRO A 56 -5.36 -1.24 17.12
N GLY A 57 -5.19 -1.56 18.39
CA GLY A 57 -5.10 -0.61 19.50
C GLY A 57 -6.41 -0.01 19.97
N VAL A 58 -7.57 -0.41 19.42
CA VAL A 58 -8.91 -0.01 19.91
C VAL A 58 -9.35 -0.98 21.00
N GLY A 59 -9.82 -0.43 22.12
CA GLY A 59 -10.20 -1.25 23.28
C GLY A 59 -9.04 -1.79 24.13
N ASP A 60 -7.78 -1.66 23.68
CA ASP A 60 -6.62 -2.11 24.45
C ASP A 60 -6.53 -1.40 25.81
N GLU A 61 -6.01 -2.10 26.83
CA GLU A 61 -5.76 -1.52 28.15
C GLU A 61 -4.74 -0.36 28.08
N GLU A 62 -4.86 0.59 29.03
CA GLU A 62 -3.92 1.72 29.08
C GLU A 62 -2.53 1.25 29.49
N THR A 63 -1.62 1.16 28.54
CA THR A 63 -0.22 0.81 28.80
C THR A 63 0.53 2.03 29.32
N PRO A 64 1.05 2.02 30.55
CA PRO A 64 1.89 3.11 31.08
C PRO A 64 3.12 3.32 30.20
N LEU A 65 3.57 4.59 30.03
CA LEU A 65 4.76 4.91 29.22
C LEU A 65 6.00 4.11 29.66
N ARG A 66 6.19 3.96 30.98
CA ARG A 66 7.32 3.19 31.52
C ARG A 66 7.29 1.72 31.12
N GLU A 67 6.12 1.16 31.03
CA GLU A 67 5.92 -0.23 30.59
C GLU A 67 6.12 -0.36 29.09
N GLY A 68 5.53 0.54 28.28
CA GLY A 68 5.79 0.60 26.84
C GLY A 68 7.27 0.75 26.50
N LEU A 69 8.01 1.58 27.24
CA LEU A 69 9.47 1.72 27.08
C LEU A 69 10.24 0.46 27.47
N LYS A 70 9.75 -0.33 28.45
CA LYS A 70 10.35 -1.64 28.77
C LYS A 70 10.11 -2.66 27.68
N MET A 71 8.88 -2.69 27.11
CA MET A 71 8.50 -3.62 26.06
C MET A 71 9.29 -3.36 24.76
N GLY A 72 9.38 -2.10 24.33
CA GLY A 72 10.10 -1.71 23.11
C GLY A 72 11.59 -1.48 23.26
N GLY A 73 12.09 -1.52 24.51
CA GLY A 73 13.51 -1.26 24.84
C GLY A 73 13.82 0.23 24.98
N ALA A 74 14.10 0.68 26.23
CA ALA A 74 14.47 2.08 26.52
C ALA A 74 15.72 2.53 25.74
N PHE A 75 16.67 1.62 25.46
CA PHE A 75 17.87 1.91 24.69
C PHE A 75 17.54 2.40 23.27
N THR A 76 16.65 1.72 22.56
CA THR A 76 16.21 2.13 21.22
C THR A 76 15.63 3.53 21.23
N PHE A 77 14.73 3.81 22.19
CA PHE A 77 14.12 5.13 22.33
C PHE A 77 15.15 6.22 22.60
N ILE A 78 16.05 6.01 23.57
CA ILE A 78 17.07 7.01 23.96
C ILE A 78 18.00 7.31 22.79
N VAL A 79 18.50 6.29 22.08
CA VAL A 79 19.41 6.51 20.94
C VAL A 79 18.73 7.33 19.85
N LEU A 80 17.50 6.96 19.45
CA LEU A 80 16.76 7.68 18.41
C LEU A 80 16.34 9.10 18.87
N LEU A 81 15.94 9.25 20.14
CA LEU A 81 15.59 10.54 20.73
C LEU A 81 16.78 11.51 20.69
N VAL A 82 17.96 11.05 21.14
CA VAL A 82 19.15 11.91 21.19
C VAL A 82 19.69 12.19 19.79
N LEU A 83 19.65 11.23 18.86
CA LEU A 83 20.00 11.48 17.45
C LEU A 83 19.11 12.57 16.84
N ASN A 84 17.78 12.48 17.01
CA ASN A 84 16.85 13.48 16.52
C ASN A 84 17.07 14.85 17.19
N SER A 85 17.43 14.87 18.48
CA SER A 85 17.72 16.11 19.21
C SER A 85 19.01 16.80 18.74
N LEU A 86 20.05 16.00 18.45
CA LEU A 86 21.30 16.53 17.89
C LEU A 86 21.14 17.05 16.47
N ASP A 87 20.22 16.47 15.72
CA ASP A 87 19.81 16.93 14.40
C ASP A 87 19.16 18.34 14.45
N GLU A 88 18.24 18.57 15.39
CA GLU A 88 17.66 19.90 15.66
C GLU A 88 18.73 20.92 16.14
N LEU A 89 19.66 20.48 16.95
CA LEU A 89 20.77 21.30 17.44
C LEU A 89 21.67 21.74 16.27
N GLU A 90 22.00 20.85 15.35
CA GLU A 90 22.83 21.15 14.16
C GLU A 90 22.14 22.13 13.21
N GLN A 91 20.85 22.00 12.99
CA GLN A 91 20.08 22.95 12.17
C GLN A 91 20.15 24.36 12.76
N ALA A 92 19.94 24.48 14.06
CA ALA A 92 19.99 25.76 14.74
C ALA A 92 21.39 26.32 14.75
N ALA A 93 22.45 25.47 14.89
CA ALA A 93 23.84 25.90 14.82
C ALA A 93 24.14 26.58 13.48
N MET A 94 23.72 25.99 12.37
CA MET A 94 23.93 26.57 11.03
C MET A 94 23.26 27.94 10.88
N ALA A 95 22.06 28.11 11.44
CA ALA A 95 21.33 29.38 11.36
C ALA A 95 21.98 30.47 12.22
N VAL A 96 22.45 30.11 13.42
CA VAL A 96 23.08 31.05 14.37
C VAL A 96 24.45 31.51 13.89
N LEU A 97 25.25 30.58 13.35
CA LEU A 97 26.64 30.84 12.92
C LEU A 97 26.73 31.32 11.45
N ALA A 98 25.62 31.46 10.74
CA ALA A 98 25.61 31.90 9.35
C ALA A 98 26.36 33.21 9.10
N PRO A 99 26.24 34.28 9.92
CA PRO A 99 27.02 35.53 9.77
C PRO A 99 28.53 35.29 9.91
N ASP A 100 28.98 34.60 10.95
CA ASP A 100 30.39 34.32 11.20
C ASP A 100 31.00 33.48 10.06
N ILE A 101 30.27 32.50 9.55
CA ILE A 101 30.70 31.67 8.40
C ILE A 101 30.77 32.53 7.14
N ARG A 102 29.80 33.41 6.90
CA ARG A 102 29.77 34.34 5.78
C ARG A 102 31.00 35.21 5.75
N ASP A 103 31.29 35.84 6.88
CA ASP A 103 32.41 36.78 7.03
C ASP A 103 33.76 36.08 6.90
N THR A 104 33.91 34.89 7.52
CA THR A 104 35.13 34.08 7.44
C THR A 104 35.42 33.55 6.02
N LEU A 105 34.39 33.10 5.31
CA LEU A 105 34.54 32.53 3.97
C LEU A 105 34.42 33.58 2.84
N GLY A 106 34.10 34.84 3.17
CA GLY A 106 33.97 35.95 2.22
C GLY A 106 32.85 35.72 1.18
N VAL A 107 31.74 35.12 1.60
CA VAL A 107 30.61 34.80 0.71
C VAL A 107 29.44 35.78 0.87
N SER A 108 28.56 35.86 -0.11
CA SER A 108 27.36 36.70 -0.03
C SER A 108 26.26 36.10 0.87
N ASP A 109 25.35 36.93 1.38
CA ASP A 109 24.16 36.50 2.13
C ASP A 109 23.32 35.50 1.35
N GLY A 110 23.17 35.68 0.05
CA GLY A 110 22.48 34.74 -0.83
C GLY A 110 23.17 33.39 -0.87
N THR A 111 24.51 33.34 -0.92
CA THR A 111 25.26 32.09 -0.96
C THR A 111 25.13 31.31 0.35
N ILE A 112 25.30 31.96 1.52
CA ILE A 112 25.14 31.28 2.80
C ILE A 112 23.72 30.81 3.05
N THR A 113 22.72 31.59 2.64
CA THR A 113 21.31 31.21 2.71
C THR A 113 21.03 30.00 1.84
N PHE A 114 21.55 29.98 0.60
CA PHE A 114 21.43 28.83 -0.30
C PHE A 114 22.07 27.56 0.31
N ILE A 115 23.29 27.67 0.82
CA ILE A 115 24.00 26.52 1.46
C ILE A 115 23.22 25.98 2.65
N SER A 116 22.67 26.86 3.49
CA SER A 116 21.88 26.49 4.67
C SER A 116 20.59 25.78 4.28
N SER A 117 19.93 26.25 3.23
CA SER A 117 18.67 25.69 2.74
C SER A 117 18.87 24.41 1.91
N ALA A 118 20.03 24.22 1.30
CA ALA A 118 20.33 23.08 0.43
C ALA A 118 20.21 21.75 1.17
N SER A 119 20.64 21.67 2.43
CA SER A 119 20.55 20.44 3.21
C SER A 119 19.10 19.95 3.37
N ALA A 120 18.14 20.86 3.58
CA ALA A 120 16.73 20.51 3.68
C ALA A 120 16.15 20.01 2.34
N ALA A 121 16.54 20.57 1.20
CA ALA A 121 16.13 20.12 -0.10
C ALA A 121 16.64 18.68 -0.42
N PHE A 122 17.86 18.36 0.02
CA PHE A 122 18.44 17.03 -0.21
C PHE A 122 17.87 15.93 0.70
N VAL A 123 17.25 16.28 1.84
CA VAL A 123 16.44 15.32 2.63
C VAL A 123 15.35 14.69 1.78
N VAL A 124 14.69 15.47 0.90
CA VAL A 124 13.64 14.98 0.01
C VAL A 124 14.17 13.93 -0.96
N LEU A 125 15.33 14.19 -1.59
CA LEU A 125 15.94 13.27 -2.55
C LEU A 125 16.33 11.94 -1.94
N GLY A 126 16.80 11.95 -0.70
CA GLY A 126 17.21 10.74 0.02
C GLY A 126 16.06 9.98 0.68
N ALA A 127 14.93 10.63 0.97
CA ALA A 127 13.84 10.03 1.74
C ALA A 127 13.24 8.80 1.08
N PHE A 128 13.03 8.84 -0.25
CA PHE A 128 12.47 7.72 -0.99
C PHE A 128 13.41 6.50 -1.04
N PRO A 129 14.69 6.62 -1.43
CA PRO A 129 15.65 5.51 -1.33
C PRO A 129 15.77 4.95 0.09
N MET A 130 15.77 5.79 1.12
CA MET A 130 15.86 5.36 2.51
C MET A 130 14.59 4.61 2.97
N GLY A 131 13.41 5.09 2.58
CA GLY A 131 12.15 4.38 2.85
C GLY A 131 12.08 3.02 2.18
N TRP A 132 12.45 2.97 0.90
CA TRP A 132 12.53 1.73 0.15
C TRP A 132 13.52 0.72 0.75
N LEU A 133 14.68 1.23 1.23
CA LEU A 133 15.68 0.40 1.89
C LEU A 133 15.20 -0.09 3.26
N ALA A 134 14.52 0.77 4.03
CA ALA A 134 13.95 0.44 5.34
C ALA A 134 12.92 -0.70 5.28
N ASP A 135 12.17 -0.79 4.16
CA ASP A 135 11.17 -1.85 3.98
C ASP A 135 11.79 -3.19 3.52
N ARG A 136 13.09 -3.21 3.11
CA ARG A 136 13.76 -4.39 2.56
C ARG A 136 14.82 -5.02 3.45
N ILE A 137 15.59 -4.20 4.16
CA ILE A 137 16.71 -4.68 4.99
C ILE A 137 16.51 -4.30 6.44
N ARG A 138 17.44 -4.73 7.31
CA ARG A 138 17.46 -4.35 8.72
C ARG A 138 17.68 -2.84 8.85
N ARG A 139 16.89 -2.20 9.71
CA ARG A 139 16.85 -0.73 9.86
C ARG A 139 17.96 -0.20 10.77
N ALA A 140 18.34 -0.96 11.81
CA ALA A 140 19.38 -0.55 12.74
C ALA A 140 20.72 -0.23 12.05
N PRO A 141 21.26 -1.04 11.11
CA PRO A 141 22.43 -0.69 10.33
C PRO A 141 22.27 0.57 9.48
N ILE A 142 21.06 0.82 8.93
CA ILE A 142 20.81 2.05 8.15
C ILE A 142 20.97 3.28 9.06
N VAL A 143 20.37 3.25 10.26
CA VAL A 143 20.51 4.35 11.24
C VAL A 143 21.98 4.55 11.62
N GLY A 144 22.71 3.46 11.87
CA GLY A 144 24.14 3.52 12.22
C GLY A 144 25.01 4.13 11.12
N VAL A 145 24.86 3.64 9.86
CA VAL A 145 25.64 4.16 8.72
C VAL A 145 25.26 5.60 8.41
N ALA A 146 23.96 5.92 8.35
CA ALA A 146 23.51 7.28 8.10
C ALA A 146 23.96 8.25 9.21
N GLY A 147 23.88 7.84 10.48
CA GLY A 147 24.41 8.61 11.61
C GLY A 147 25.92 8.83 11.52
N ALA A 148 26.69 7.83 11.10
CA ALA A 148 28.13 7.96 10.91
C ALA A 148 28.48 8.92 9.76
N VAL A 149 27.77 8.83 8.63
CA VAL A 149 27.94 9.76 7.51
C VAL A 149 27.56 11.18 7.92
N PHE A 150 26.42 11.35 8.61
CA PHE A 150 25.98 12.64 9.15
C PHE A 150 27.03 13.25 10.08
N SER A 151 27.51 12.48 11.07
CA SER A 151 28.56 12.88 11.97
C SER A 151 29.85 13.34 11.23
N ALA A 152 30.29 12.53 10.25
CA ALA A 152 31.49 12.87 9.46
C ALA A 152 31.26 14.16 8.65
N MET A 153 30.10 14.35 8.03
CA MET A 153 29.81 15.57 7.27
C MET A 153 29.70 16.81 8.16
N VAL A 154 29.09 16.69 9.34
CA VAL A 154 29.02 17.77 10.33
C VAL A 154 30.43 18.12 10.80
N PHE A 155 31.25 17.15 11.18
CA PHE A 155 32.62 17.34 11.60
C PHE A 155 33.48 17.98 10.49
N LEU A 156 33.38 17.49 9.25
CA LEU A 156 34.10 18.02 8.09
C LEU A 156 33.66 19.45 7.73
N SER A 157 32.44 19.89 8.12
CA SER A 157 32.02 21.27 7.93
C SER A 157 32.91 22.27 8.70
N GLY A 158 33.48 21.86 9.86
CA GLY A 158 34.47 22.65 10.59
C GLY A 158 35.76 22.90 9.81
N PHE A 159 36.10 22.08 8.82
CA PHE A 159 37.26 22.27 7.95
C PHE A 159 36.94 23.00 6.62
N ALA A 160 35.73 23.52 6.46
CA ALA A 160 35.37 24.20 5.23
C ALA A 160 36.21 25.46 5.02
N VAL A 161 36.87 25.56 3.85
CA VAL A 161 37.75 26.68 3.48
C VAL A 161 37.12 27.61 2.43
N ASN A 162 35.99 27.19 1.84
CA ASN A 162 35.25 27.96 0.84
C ASN A 162 33.78 27.48 0.78
N ALA A 163 32.95 28.25 0.04
CA ALA A 163 31.54 27.94 -0.16
C ALA A 163 31.28 26.55 -0.71
N PHE A 164 32.11 26.07 -1.66
CA PHE A 164 31.93 24.77 -2.29
C PHE A 164 32.18 23.62 -1.32
N THR A 165 33.23 23.67 -0.52
CA THR A 165 33.50 22.63 0.49
C THR A 165 32.43 22.59 1.57
N LEU A 166 31.95 23.76 2.00
CA LEU A 166 30.81 23.83 2.94
C LEU A 166 29.53 23.25 2.29
N PHE A 167 29.23 23.59 1.05
CA PHE A 167 28.09 23.02 0.32
C PHE A 167 28.17 21.50 0.23
N CYS A 168 29.35 20.94 -0.12
CA CYS A 168 29.50 19.48 -0.22
C CYS A 168 29.23 18.78 1.12
N THR A 169 29.72 19.35 2.24
CA THR A 169 29.45 18.77 3.56
C THR A 169 27.96 18.89 3.95
N ARG A 170 27.32 20.01 3.63
CA ARG A 170 25.88 20.22 3.87
C ARG A 170 25.01 19.30 3.00
N PHE A 171 25.41 19.09 1.75
CA PHE A 171 24.79 18.09 0.86
C PHE A 171 24.85 16.69 1.48
N GLY A 172 26.04 16.24 1.86
CA GLY A 172 26.23 14.92 2.47
C GLY A 172 25.46 14.75 3.79
N ALA A 173 25.44 15.80 4.62
CA ALA A 173 24.65 15.82 5.86
C ALA A 173 23.13 15.71 5.57
N GLY A 174 22.62 16.46 4.59
CA GLY A 174 21.21 16.41 4.19
C GLY A 174 20.79 15.03 3.67
N VAL A 175 21.61 14.40 2.82
CA VAL A 175 21.36 13.03 2.34
C VAL A 175 21.37 12.02 3.49
N ALA A 176 22.34 12.10 4.40
CA ALA A 176 22.40 11.23 5.57
C ALA A 176 21.16 11.39 6.47
N LYS A 177 20.74 12.65 6.70
CA LYS A 177 19.55 13.00 7.50
C LYS A 177 18.23 12.47 6.93
N SER A 178 18.18 12.19 5.64
CA SER A 178 16.96 11.70 4.96
C SER A 178 16.42 10.37 5.52
N ASN A 179 17.18 9.63 6.32
CA ASN A 179 16.75 8.42 7.02
C ASN A 179 15.82 8.72 8.22
N THR A 180 15.88 9.93 8.80
CA THR A 180 15.24 10.27 10.08
C THR A 180 13.74 9.98 10.09
N ILE A 181 12.99 10.45 9.09
CA ILE A 181 11.54 10.19 9.06
C ILE A 181 11.25 8.74 8.61
N PRO A 182 11.70 8.22 7.45
CA PRO A 182 11.28 6.91 7.00
C PRO A 182 11.81 5.76 7.85
N VAL A 183 13.06 5.81 8.32
CA VAL A 183 13.67 4.68 9.03
C VAL A 183 13.36 4.73 10.53
N HIS A 184 13.55 5.89 11.19
CA HIS A 184 13.27 6.03 12.62
C HIS A 184 11.78 5.82 12.92
N SER A 185 10.87 6.39 12.10
CA SER A 185 9.43 6.19 12.27
C SER A 185 9.02 4.73 12.16
N SER A 186 9.51 4.03 11.14
CA SER A 186 9.22 2.61 10.93
C SER A 186 9.75 1.76 12.09
N LEU A 187 10.96 2.08 12.59
CA LEU A 187 11.57 1.38 13.73
C LEU A 187 10.77 1.60 15.02
N LEU A 188 10.38 2.85 15.31
CA LEU A 188 9.55 3.18 16.47
C LEU A 188 8.17 2.54 16.42
N ALA A 189 7.55 2.51 15.24
CA ALA A 189 6.24 1.90 15.06
C ALA A 189 6.25 0.41 15.40
N ASP A 190 7.29 -0.32 14.99
CA ASP A 190 7.40 -1.74 15.28
C ASP A 190 7.97 -2.04 16.69
N ALA A 191 8.76 -1.13 17.27
CA ALA A 191 9.32 -1.32 18.60
C ALA A 191 8.28 -1.13 19.73
N TYR A 192 7.32 -0.19 19.56
CA TYR A 192 6.45 0.22 20.67
C TYR A 192 4.97 -0.10 20.45
N PRO A 193 4.24 -0.51 21.55
CA PRO A 193 2.81 -0.78 21.49
C PRO A 193 1.99 0.38 20.95
N ILE A 194 0.90 0.08 20.26
CA ILE A 194 0.02 1.08 19.61
C ILE A 194 -0.45 2.12 20.64
N GLY A 195 -0.85 1.66 21.83
CA GLY A 195 -1.40 2.51 22.90
C GLY A 195 -0.42 3.51 23.56
N VAL A 196 0.89 3.50 23.16
CA VAL A 196 1.89 4.46 23.65
C VAL A 196 2.55 5.29 22.55
N ARG A 197 2.23 5.06 21.28
CA ARG A 197 2.86 5.73 20.12
C ARG A 197 2.69 7.24 20.13
N GLY A 198 1.52 7.72 20.55
CA GLY A 198 1.27 9.15 20.67
C GLY A 198 2.16 9.81 21.74
N ARG A 199 2.36 9.13 22.88
CA ARG A 199 3.29 9.60 23.94
C ARG A 199 4.74 9.57 23.49
N ILE A 200 5.16 8.52 22.78
CA ILE A 200 6.51 8.41 22.19
C ILE A 200 6.74 9.56 21.20
N GLY A 201 5.80 9.77 20.27
CA GLY A 201 5.86 10.86 19.29
C GLY A 201 5.85 12.25 19.97
N GLY A 202 4.96 12.46 20.94
CA GLY A 202 4.86 13.69 21.71
C GLY A 202 6.17 13.99 22.47
N LEU A 203 6.77 12.98 23.11
CA LEU A 203 8.02 13.14 23.87
C LEU A 203 9.22 13.40 22.94
N THR A 204 9.30 12.72 21.80
CA THR A 204 10.35 12.95 20.79
C THR A 204 10.29 14.39 20.27
N GLN A 205 9.10 14.85 19.90
CA GLN A 205 8.91 16.23 19.41
C GLN A 205 9.11 17.26 20.52
N SER A 206 8.68 16.97 21.75
CA SER A 206 8.93 17.85 22.91
C SER A 206 10.42 18.07 23.14
N THR A 207 11.21 17.00 23.17
CA THR A 207 12.65 17.07 23.37
C THR A 207 13.34 17.83 22.23
N GLY A 208 12.98 17.56 20.98
CA GLY A 208 13.50 18.29 19.81
C GLY A 208 13.22 19.79 19.91
N ARG A 209 11.99 20.19 20.25
CA ARG A 209 11.63 21.62 20.43
C ARG A 209 12.39 22.29 21.59
N ALA A 210 12.55 21.58 22.71
CA ALA A 210 13.34 22.11 23.84
C ALA A 210 14.81 22.31 23.46
N VAL A 211 15.39 21.35 22.74
CA VAL A 211 16.78 21.46 22.28
C VAL A 211 16.93 22.58 21.24
N ALA A 212 16.02 22.68 20.28
CA ALA A 212 16.03 23.78 19.30
C ALA A 212 15.93 25.16 19.97
N ALA A 213 15.14 25.30 21.05
CA ALA A 213 14.99 26.54 21.79
C ALA A 213 16.26 26.92 22.59
N VAL A 214 17.05 25.94 23.07
CA VAL A 214 18.33 26.17 23.80
C VAL A 214 19.50 26.32 22.83
N SER A 215 19.38 25.82 21.63
CA SER A 215 20.45 25.70 20.63
C SER A 215 21.22 27.02 20.37
N PRO A 216 20.55 28.19 20.15
CA PRO A 216 21.25 29.46 19.90
C PRO A 216 22.21 29.81 21.01
N PHE A 217 21.84 29.57 22.28
CA PHE A 217 22.68 29.87 23.43
C PHE A 217 23.87 28.89 23.55
N ALA A 218 23.60 27.60 23.35
CA ALA A 218 24.66 26.58 23.48
C ALA A 218 25.70 26.72 22.38
N VAL A 219 25.29 26.92 21.13
CA VAL A 219 26.19 27.08 19.98
C VAL A 219 26.94 28.42 20.05
N GLY A 220 26.23 29.50 20.37
CA GLY A 220 26.84 30.82 20.55
C GLY A 220 27.87 30.85 21.67
N ALA A 221 27.62 30.16 22.80
CA ALA A 221 28.57 30.03 23.87
C ALA A 221 29.84 29.28 23.45
N VAL A 222 29.70 28.18 22.67
CA VAL A 222 30.87 27.44 22.15
C VAL A 222 31.71 28.33 21.22
N ALA A 223 31.08 29.04 20.30
CA ALA A 223 31.77 29.94 19.38
C ALA A 223 32.46 31.08 20.12
N TRP A 224 31.82 31.65 21.14
CA TRP A 224 32.37 32.70 21.97
C TRP A 224 33.59 32.27 22.81
N VAL A 225 33.48 31.07 23.45
CA VAL A 225 34.59 30.51 24.25
C VAL A 225 35.78 30.14 23.38
N ALA A 226 35.55 29.62 22.18
CA ALA A 226 36.60 29.30 21.22
C ALA A 226 37.34 30.56 20.73
N GLY A 227 36.66 31.69 20.66
CA GLY A 227 37.21 33.01 20.31
C GLY A 227 37.66 33.13 18.85
N GLY A 228 37.84 34.39 18.39
CA GLY A 228 38.25 34.71 17.03
C GLY A 228 37.22 34.45 15.94
N ASP A 229 37.57 34.90 14.72
CA ASP A 229 36.67 34.80 13.53
C ASP A 229 36.36 33.34 13.10
N GLU A 230 37.15 32.39 13.57
CA GLU A 230 36.99 30.96 13.27
C GLU A 230 36.30 30.15 14.41
N GLY A 231 35.78 30.82 15.44
CA GLY A 231 35.11 30.18 16.58
C GLY A 231 33.95 29.22 16.19
N TRP A 232 33.29 29.53 15.09
CA TRP A 232 32.19 28.70 14.54
C TRP A 232 32.62 27.27 14.18
N ARG A 233 33.87 27.02 13.81
CA ARG A 233 34.39 25.68 13.45
C ARG A 233 34.33 24.72 14.62
N TRP A 234 34.60 25.18 15.82
CA TRP A 234 34.57 24.38 17.04
C TRP A 234 33.16 23.88 17.37
N ALA A 235 32.13 24.65 17.01
CA ALA A 235 30.77 24.20 17.18
C ALA A 235 30.49 22.94 16.33
N PHE A 236 30.94 22.91 15.09
CA PHE A 236 30.76 21.73 14.21
C PHE A 236 31.61 20.53 14.67
N PHE A 237 32.83 20.74 15.13
CA PHE A 237 33.66 19.67 15.69
C PHE A 237 33.01 19.05 16.93
N LEU A 238 32.50 19.89 17.83
CA LEU A 238 31.86 19.45 19.05
C LEU A 238 30.51 18.73 18.78
N LEU A 239 29.76 19.19 17.79
CA LEU A 239 28.50 18.57 17.41
C LEU A 239 28.69 17.20 16.72
N GLY A 240 29.71 17.04 15.90
CA GLY A 240 29.99 15.80 15.21
C GLY A 240 30.28 14.62 16.13
N LEU A 241 31.04 14.84 17.21
CA LEU A 241 31.50 13.76 18.09
C LEU A 241 30.39 12.99 18.82
N PRO A 242 29.38 13.61 19.46
CA PRO A 242 28.29 12.90 20.09
C PRO A 242 27.49 12.07 19.09
N VAL A 243 27.27 12.58 17.87
CA VAL A 243 26.58 11.85 16.80
C VAL A 243 27.36 10.60 16.39
N ALA A 244 28.70 10.66 16.31
CA ALA A 244 29.54 9.49 16.03
C ALA A 244 29.34 8.37 17.07
N VAL A 245 29.34 8.73 18.34
CA VAL A 245 29.11 7.77 19.44
C VAL A 245 27.74 7.12 19.33
N LEU A 246 26.71 7.92 19.06
CA LEU A 246 25.33 7.40 18.88
C LEU A 246 25.16 6.60 17.61
N ALA A 247 25.86 6.93 16.54
CA ALA A 247 25.88 6.13 15.31
C ALA A 247 26.43 4.71 15.58
N VAL A 248 27.52 4.61 16.36
CA VAL A 248 28.04 3.30 16.81
C VAL A 248 27.02 2.58 17.71
N ALA A 249 26.37 3.31 18.63
CA ALA A 249 25.33 2.74 19.48
C ALA A 249 24.12 2.23 18.68
N ALA A 250 23.77 2.90 17.57
CA ALA A 250 22.64 2.52 16.72
C ALA A 250 22.79 1.12 16.10
N PHE A 251 24.02 0.65 15.84
CA PHE A 251 24.26 -0.73 15.38
C PHE A 251 23.84 -1.80 16.40
N ARG A 252 23.68 -1.43 17.68
CA ARG A 252 23.24 -2.32 18.76
C ARG A 252 21.73 -2.27 19.00
N ILE A 253 20.99 -1.45 18.26
CA ILE A 253 19.52 -1.42 18.35
C ILE A 253 18.99 -2.78 17.92
N PRO A 254 18.17 -3.46 18.76
CA PRO A 254 17.52 -4.70 18.36
C PRO A 254 16.52 -4.40 17.23
N GLU A 255 16.52 -5.24 16.21
CA GLU A 255 15.55 -5.14 15.11
C GLU A 255 14.21 -5.72 15.55
N PRO A 256 13.15 -4.94 15.71
CA PRO A 256 11.84 -5.45 16.08
C PRO A 256 11.20 -6.19 14.90
N THR A 257 10.37 -7.21 15.20
CA THR A 257 9.57 -7.88 14.19
C THR A 257 8.60 -6.90 13.55
N ARG A 258 8.52 -6.91 12.22
CA ARG A 258 7.65 -5.99 11.48
C ARG A 258 6.18 -6.25 11.81
N GLY A 259 5.45 -5.19 12.18
CA GLY A 259 4.05 -5.27 12.53
C GLY A 259 3.74 -6.06 13.81
N GLN A 260 4.73 -6.30 14.70
CA GLN A 260 4.54 -7.15 15.87
C GLN A 260 3.38 -6.72 16.77
N TRP A 261 3.15 -5.43 16.95
CA TRP A 261 2.10 -4.93 17.83
C TRP A 261 0.72 -4.98 17.19
N GLU A 262 0.62 -4.77 15.90
CA GLU A 262 -0.62 -4.99 15.14
C GLU A 262 -0.99 -6.48 15.16
N LYS A 263 -0.03 -7.35 14.89
CA LYS A 263 -0.21 -8.81 14.95
C LYS A 263 -0.62 -9.24 16.35
N THR A 264 0.04 -8.74 17.39
CA THR A 264 -0.31 -9.06 18.78
C THR A 264 -1.70 -8.56 19.15
N SER A 265 -2.07 -7.32 18.77
CA SER A 265 -3.38 -6.74 19.10
C SER A 265 -4.54 -7.44 18.38
N VAL A 266 -4.35 -7.86 17.13
CA VAL A 266 -5.40 -8.49 16.30
C VAL A 266 -5.40 -10.00 16.42
N LEU A 267 -4.21 -10.62 16.44
CA LEU A 267 -4.04 -12.08 16.33
C LEU A 267 -3.65 -12.75 17.66
N GLY A 268 -3.38 -11.96 18.69
CA GLY A 268 -2.90 -12.46 20.00
C GLY A 268 -1.48 -13.04 19.98
N GLN A 269 -0.81 -13.13 18.82
CA GLN A 269 0.53 -13.69 18.67
C GLN A 269 1.36 -12.94 17.61
N VAL A 270 2.68 -13.08 17.68
CA VAL A 270 3.63 -12.51 16.71
C VAL A 270 4.00 -13.60 15.71
N ILE A 271 3.70 -13.34 14.43
CA ILE A 271 4.10 -14.21 13.31
C ILE A 271 5.25 -13.53 12.58
N ALA A 272 6.40 -14.19 12.53
CA ALA A 272 7.54 -13.73 11.75
C ALA A 272 7.41 -14.22 10.30
N ASP A 273 7.58 -13.33 9.33
CA ASP A 273 7.76 -13.72 7.92
C ASP A 273 9.27 -13.92 7.67
N PRO A 274 9.76 -15.16 7.56
CA PRO A 274 11.20 -15.41 7.51
C PRO A 274 11.86 -14.94 6.20
N ASP A 275 11.11 -14.84 5.11
CA ASP A 275 11.62 -14.46 3.80
C ASP A 275 10.63 -13.57 3.02
N PRO A 276 10.58 -12.26 3.32
CA PRO A 276 9.69 -11.35 2.64
C PRO A 276 10.05 -11.22 1.15
N ALA A 277 9.04 -11.27 0.27
CA ALA A 277 9.24 -11.02 -1.15
C ALA A 277 9.68 -9.56 -1.39
N PRO A 278 10.47 -9.30 -2.44
CA PRO A 278 10.91 -7.94 -2.76
C PRO A 278 9.72 -7.03 -3.08
N ILE A 279 9.61 -5.92 -2.36
CA ILE A 279 8.53 -4.95 -2.55
C ILE A 279 8.85 -4.07 -3.75
N SER A 280 7.91 -3.94 -4.69
CA SER A 280 7.97 -2.97 -5.77
C SER A 280 7.61 -1.57 -5.28
N ALA A 281 8.46 -0.58 -5.58
CA ALA A 281 8.18 0.82 -5.22
C ALA A 281 6.91 1.33 -5.91
N GLU A 282 6.68 0.97 -7.17
CA GLU A 282 5.52 1.38 -7.95
C GLU A 282 4.21 0.81 -7.38
N ALA A 283 4.16 -0.51 -7.13
CA ALA A 283 3.00 -1.17 -6.55
C ALA A 283 2.70 -0.65 -5.13
N ALA A 284 3.74 -0.45 -4.32
CA ALA A 284 3.61 0.12 -2.99
C ALA A 284 3.06 1.56 -3.02
N PHE A 285 3.57 2.39 -3.95
CA PHE A 285 3.11 3.77 -4.12
C PHE A 285 1.66 3.83 -4.57
N ALA A 286 1.28 3.00 -5.56
CA ALA A 286 -0.10 2.88 -6.02
C ALA A 286 -1.04 2.43 -4.89
N ARG A 287 -0.62 1.46 -4.05
CA ARG A 287 -1.37 1.00 -2.88
C ARG A 287 -1.56 2.10 -1.85
N LEU A 288 -0.48 2.81 -1.48
CA LEU A 288 -0.53 3.89 -0.49
C LEU A 288 -1.45 5.03 -0.92
N LEU A 289 -1.41 5.43 -2.19
CA LEU A 289 -2.27 6.49 -2.72
C LEU A 289 -3.75 6.08 -2.86
N ARG A 290 -4.08 4.79 -2.85
CA ARG A 290 -5.47 4.30 -2.84
C ARG A 290 -6.11 4.42 -1.45
N ILE A 291 -5.33 4.36 -0.37
CA ILE A 291 -5.83 4.51 1.00
C ILE A 291 -6.37 5.93 1.19
N ARG A 292 -7.69 6.06 1.44
CA ARG A 292 -8.38 7.36 1.51
C ARG A 292 -7.84 8.24 2.63
N THR A 293 -7.59 7.66 3.79
CA THR A 293 -7.03 8.38 4.94
C THR A 293 -5.60 8.85 4.68
N VAL A 294 -4.76 8.06 3.98
CA VAL A 294 -3.40 8.47 3.58
C VAL A 294 -3.46 9.72 2.70
N ARG A 295 -4.32 9.75 1.69
CA ARG A 295 -4.49 10.94 0.83
C ARG A 295 -4.89 12.19 1.64
N ALA A 296 -5.85 12.04 2.57
CA ALA A 296 -6.27 13.14 3.42
C ALA A 296 -5.11 13.69 4.28
N VAL A 297 -4.29 12.78 4.81
CA VAL A 297 -3.09 13.12 5.60
C VAL A 297 -2.03 13.81 4.73
N LEU A 298 -1.77 13.34 3.51
CA LEU A 298 -0.80 13.95 2.59
C LEU A 298 -1.18 15.40 2.23
N PHE A 299 -2.45 15.68 1.96
CA PHE A 299 -2.92 17.07 1.74
C PHE A 299 -2.73 17.94 2.97
N ALA A 300 -2.98 17.42 4.17
CA ALA A 300 -2.73 18.16 5.40
C ALA A 300 -1.25 18.45 5.63
N PHE A 301 -0.35 17.56 5.17
CA PHE A 301 1.10 17.77 5.27
C PHE A 301 1.60 18.93 4.43
N VAL A 302 0.98 19.22 3.28
CA VAL A 302 1.31 20.42 2.51
C VAL A 302 1.05 21.67 3.35
N ALA A 303 -0.11 21.74 4.02
CA ALA A 303 -0.44 22.85 4.91
C ALA A 303 0.48 22.93 6.14
N LEU A 304 0.76 21.78 6.76
CA LEU A 304 1.69 21.70 7.90
C LEU A 304 3.11 22.10 7.51
N GLY A 305 3.59 21.68 6.33
CA GLY A 305 4.92 22.06 5.82
C GLY A 305 5.03 23.57 5.66
N PHE A 306 4.00 24.21 5.09
CA PHE A 306 3.94 25.68 5.01
C PHE A 306 4.02 26.34 6.39
N VAL A 307 3.17 25.92 7.33
CA VAL A 307 3.11 26.52 8.68
C VAL A 307 4.39 26.30 9.48
N LEU A 308 4.99 25.13 9.36
CA LEU A 308 6.16 24.75 10.17
C LEU A 308 7.49 25.28 9.62
N PHE A 309 7.59 25.51 8.31
CA PHE A 309 8.88 25.90 7.69
C PHE A 309 8.85 27.28 7.07
N THR A 310 7.78 27.68 6.40
CA THR A 310 7.70 28.98 5.72
C THR A 310 7.30 30.10 6.70
N VAL A 311 6.29 29.89 7.53
CA VAL A 311 5.80 30.94 8.46
C VAL A 311 6.89 31.38 9.45
N PRO A 312 7.72 30.52 10.08
CA PRO A 312 8.80 30.98 10.96
C PRO A 312 9.83 31.86 10.28
N VAL A 313 10.16 31.60 9.00
CA VAL A 313 11.08 32.45 8.23
C VAL A 313 10.46 33.84 8.04
N GLN A 314 9.22 33.89 7.59
CA GLN A 314 8.51 35.16 7.41
C GLN A 314 8.31 35.91 8.74
N SER A 315 8.11 35.19 9.84
CA SER A 315 8.01 35.80 11.18
C SER A 315 9.31 36.49 11.61
N ASN A 316 10.47 35.88 11.32
CA ASN A 316 11.75 36.48 11.65
C ASN A 316 12.04 37.72 10.82
N LEU A 317 11.73 37.69 9.50
CA LEU A 317 11.87 38.88 8.64
C LEU A 317 10.92 39.99 9.10
N PHE A 318 9.68 39.68 9.41
CA PHE A 318 8.69 40.66 9.87
C PHE A 318 9.08 41.30 11.21
N LEU A 319 9.65 40.51 12.16
CA LEU A 319 10.17 41.04 13.45
C LEU A 319 11.34 41.96 13.26
N GLU A 320 12.18 41.75 12.25
CA GLU A 320 13.28 42.65 11.91
C GLU A 320 12.79 43.91 11.20
N ASP A 321 12.04 43.74 10.13
CA ASP A 321 11.64 44.86 9.23
C ASP A 321 10.65 45.82 9.92
N GLU A 322 9.64 45.29 10.64
CA GLU A 322 8.57 46.06 11.24
C GLU A 322 8.87 46.56 12.64
N PHE A 323 9.52 45.69 13.46
CA PHE A 323 9.79 46.02 14.89
C PHE A 323 11.24 46.30 15.18
N GLY A 324 12.15 46.20 14.21
CA GLY A 324 13.57 46.50 14.40
C GLY A 324 14.31 45.56 15.37
N LEU A 325 13.80 44.36 15.59
CA LEU A 325 14.36 43.39 16.52
C LEU A 325 15.67 42.80 15.96
N GLY A 326 16.76 43.01 16.68
CA GLY A 326 18.03 42.35 16.37
C GLY A 326 17.97 40.83 16.59
N THR A 327 19.00 40.14 16.16
CA THR A 327 19.09 38.66 16.17
C THR A 327 18.80 38.06 17.55
N PHE A 328 19.30 38.67 18.65
CA PHE A 328 19.02 38.20 20.00
C PHE A 328 17.52 38.31 20.37
N GLY A 329 16.87 39.44 20.05
CA GLY A 329 15.44 39.65 20.34
C GLY A 329 14.57 38.65 19.60
N ARG A 330 14.86 38.41 18.30
CA ARG A 330 14.18 37.39 17.48
C ARG A 330 14.39 35.98 18.05
N GLY A 331 15.61 35.66 18.50
CA GLY A 331 15.92 34.40 19.15
C GLY A 331 15.11 34.16 20.42
N VAL A 332 14.99 35.21 21.28
CA VAL A 332 14.15 35.11 22.49
C VAL A 332 12.69 34.92 22.14
N ALA A 333 12.13 35.65 21.17
CA ALA A 333 10.77 35.51 20.74
C ALA A 333 10.43 34.07 20.27
N THR A 334 11.30 33.51 19.44
CA THR A 334 11.14 32.13 18.91
C THR A 334 11.29 31.08 20.02
N SER A 335 12.24 31.31 20.97
CA SER A 335 12.48 30.39 22.09
C SER A 335 11.27 30.27 23.01
N VAL A 336 10.57 31.38 23.29
CA VAL A 336 9.35 31.36 24.14
C VAL A 336 8.27 30.42 23.54
N ALA A 337 8.02 30.54 22.25
CA ALA A 337 7.08 29.67 21.56
C ALA A 337 7.56 28.19 21.52
N GLY A 338 8.86 27.97 21.34
CA GLY A 338 9.47 26.64 21.35
C GLY A 338 9.34 25.94 22.71
N PHE A 339 9.65 26.62 23.83
CA PHE A 339 9.48 26.07 25.17
C PHE A 339 8.01 25.80 25.52
N ALA A 340 7.10 26.69 25.14
CA ALA A 340 5.67 26.46 25.33
C ALA A 340 5.19 25.21 24.58
N ALA A 341 5.63 25.01 23.34
CA ALA A 341 5.33 23.80 22.57
C ALA A 341 5.92 22.56 23.26
N ALA A 342 7.20 22.61 23.67
CA ALA A 342 7.86 21.50 24.37
C ALA A 342 7.11 21.06 25.63
N ALA A 343 6.57 21.99 26.41
CA ALA A 343 5.81 21.70 27.62
C ALA A 343 4.45 21.03 27.36
N VAL A 344 3.78 21.38 26.24
CA VAL A 344 2.40 20.93 25.94
C VAL A 344 2.40 19.60 25.19
N LEU A 345 3.39 19.32 24.34
CA LEU A 345 3.41 18.14 23.45
C LEU A 345 3.23 16.79 24.17
N PRO A 346 3.84 16.50 25.34
CA PRO A 346 3.59 15.23 26.04
C PRO A 346 2.12 15.05 26.47
N MET A 347 1.44 16.16 26.85
CA MET A 347 0.01 16.14 27.23
C MET A 347 -0.88 15.85 26.02
N VAL A 348 -0.54 16.39 24.86
CA VAL A 348 -1.25 16.10 23.60
C VAL A 348 -1.07 14.64 23.20
N GLY A 349 0.12 14.08 23.38
CA GLY A 349 0.39 12.66 23.14
C GLY A 349 -0.47 11.75 24.00
N LEU A 350 -0.61 12.05 25.30
CA LEU A 350 -1.52 11.34 26.21
C LEU A 350 -2.98 11.41 25.74
N ARG A 351 -3.42 12.61 25.33
CA ARG A 351 -4.78 12.81 24.83
C ARG A 351 -5.03 12.03 23.54
N PHE A 352 -4.05 12.04 22.65
CA PHE A 352 -4.09 11.28 21.39
C PHE A 352 -4.27 9.78 21.67
N ASP A 353 -3.41 9.17 22.50
CA ASP A 353 -3.46 7.74 22.81
C ASP A 353 -4.84 7.34 23.40
N ARG A 354 -5.39 8.17 24.28
CA ARG A 354 -6.72 7.92 24.86
C ARG A 354 -7.85 7.99 23.83
N LEU A 355 -7.79 8.98 22.93
CA LEU A 355 -8.79 9.13 21.87
C LEU A 355 -8.67 8.02 20.83
N TYR A 356 -7.43 7.66 20.45
CA TYR A 356 -7.19 6.61 19.47
C TYR A 356 -7.72 5.25 19.96
N ARG A 357 -7.44 4.89 21.22
CA ARG A 357 -7.95 3.64 21.83
C ARG A 357 -9.48 3.59 21.88
N ARG A 358 -10.12 4.74 22.00
CA ARG A 358 -11.59 4.84 22.02
C ARG A 358 -12.17 4.80 20.61
N ASP A 359 -11.60 5.55 19.70
CA ASP A 359 -11.99 5.62 18.31
C ASP A 359 -10.88 6.32 17.48
N PRO A 360 -10.22 5.64 16.52
CA PRO A 360 -9.21 6.26 15.68
C PRO A 360 -9.69 7.51 14.93
N SER A 361 -11.00 7.60 14.64
CA SER A 361 -11.59 8.78 13.99
C SER A 361 -11.49 10.03 14.87
N LEU A 362 -11.58 9.89 16.19
CA LEU A 362 -11.44 11.00 17.14
C LEU A 362 -10.01 11.52 17.20
N ALA A 363 -9.02 10.63 17.09
CA ALA A 363 -7.62 11.03 17.04
C ALA A 363 -7.33 11.87 15.78
N LEU A 364 -7.85 11.48 14.63
CA LEU A 364 -7.66 12.25 13.38
C LEU A 364 -8.41 13.59 13.41
N ARG A 365 -9.62 13.63 14.03
CA ARG A 365 -10.35 14.88 14.28
C ARG A 365 -9.62 15.80 15.25
N LEU A 366 -8.92 15.24 16.25
CA LEU A 366 -8.08 16.03 17.15
C LEU A 366 -6.99 16.77 16.36
N ILE A 367 -6.28 16.06 15.47
CA ILE A 367 -5.21 16.67 14.65
C ILE A 367 -5.78 17.80 13.78
N GLY A 368 -6.88 17.54 13.06
CA GLY A 368 -7.54 18.57 12.26
C GLY A 368 -8.05 19.75 13.10
N GLY A 369 -8.58 19.47 14.30
CA GLY A 369 -9.03 20.49 15.25
C GLY A 369 -7.91 21.34 15.84
N LEU A 370 -6.70 20.77 16.03
CA LEU A 370 -5.51 21.51 16.44
C LEU A 370 -4.97 22.39 15.31
N LEU A 371 -5.05 21.90 14.07
CA LEU A 371 -4.54 22.62 12.91
C LEU A 371 -5.48 23.76 12.48
N LEU A 372 -6.80 23.61 12.58
CA LEU A 372 -7.77 24.59 12.09
C LEU A 372 -7.61 26.00 12.67
N PRO A 373 -7.43 26.20 13.99
CA PRO A 373 -7.23 27.54 14.52
C PRO A 373 -5.98 28.26 13.99
N THR A 374 -4.95 27.50 13.58
CA THR A 374 -3.73 28.09 13.03
C THR A 374 -3.98 28.81 11.72
N SER A 375 -5.03 28.48 10.98
CA SER A 375 -5.43 29.19 9.75
C SER A 375 -5.76 30.67 10.02
N VAL A 376 -6.30 30.97 11.20
CA VAL A 376 -6.65 32.33 11.63
C VAL A 376 -5.50 32.95 12.47
N LEU A 377 -4.82 32.14 13.30
CA LEU A 377 -3.73 32.64 14.13
C LEU A 377 -2.54 33.12 13.31
N VAL A 378 -2.24 32.50 12.15
CA VAL A 378 -1.17 32.97 11.27
C VAL A 378 -1.44 34.37 10.75
N PRO A 379 -2.55 34.69 10.05
CA PRO A 379 -2.84 36.07 9.66
C PRO A 379 -2.93 37.05 10.83
N LEU A 380 -3.53 36.62 11.94
CA LEU A 380 -3.67 37.45 13.13
C LEU A 380 -2.30 37.84 13.72
N GLN A 381 -1.32 36.92 13.71
CA GLN A 381 0.05 37.19 14.17
C GLN A 381 0.68 38.35 13.41
N PHE A 382 0.59 38.35 12.08
CA PHE A 382 1.17 39.41 11.23
C PHE A 382 0.35 40.72 11.21
N ALA A 383 -0.84 40.73 11.79
CA ALA A 383 -1.66 41.93 11.97
C ALA A 383 -1.42 42.62 13.35
N MET A 384 -0.54 42.08 14.20
CA MET A 384 -0.30 42.64 15.54
C MET A 384 0.51 43.93 15.47
N PRO A 385 0.12 44.95 16.25
CA PRO A 385 0.73 46.26 16.21
C PRO A 385 2.07 46.39 16.96
N ASN A 386 2.47 45.41 17.70
CA ASN A 386 3.73 45.41 18.44
C ASN A 386 4.27 43.98 18.66
N GLU A 387 5.56 43.90 18.95
CA GLU A 387 6.30 42.65 19.14
C GLU A 387 5.73 41.75 20.24
N HIS A 388 5.27 42.32 21.36
CA HIS A 388 4.73 41.54 22.49
C HIS A 388 3.44 40.82 22.13
N LEU A 389 2.53 41.50 21.41
CA LEU A 389 1.30 40.88 20.93
C LEU A 389 1.60 39.89 19.80
N PHE A 390 2.57 40.20 18.92
CA PHE A 390 3.02 39.27 17.89
C PHE A 390 3.48 37.93 18.53
N VAL A 391 4.36 37.99 19.54
CA VAL A 391 4.83 36.80 20.28
C VAL A 391 3.68 36.11 21.04
N ALA A 392 2.78 36.89 21.65
CA ALA A 392 1.61 36.34 22.34
C ALA A 392 0.69 35.51 21.43
N VAL A 393 0.58 35.86 20.16
CA VAL A 393 -0.17 35.08 19.14
C VAL A 393 0.69 33.95 18.55
N ASP A 394 2.02 34.14 18.45
CA ASP A 394 2.95 33.11 17.94
C ASP A 394 2.99 31.88 18.85
N VAL A 395 2.92 32.05 20.17
CA VAL A 395 2.93 30.95 21.13
C VAL A 395 1.82 29.93 20.88
N PRO A 396 0.53 30.28 20.92
CA PRO A 396 -0.53 29.30 20.65
C PRO A 396 -0.49 28.75 19.21
N ARG A 397 -0.11 29.56 18.21
CA ARG A 397 0.08 29.10 16.83
C ARG A 397 1.12 27.98 16.75
N THR A 398 2.29 28.21 17.34
CA THR A 398 3.40 27.24 17.34
C THR A 398 3.06 26.00 18.12
N VAL A 399 2.42 26.11 19.30
CA VAL A 399 1.96 24.97 20.11
C VAL A 399 0.98 24.10 19.33
N LEU A 400 -0.04 24.70 18.70
CA LEU A 400 -1.08 23.96 17.97
C LEU A 400 -0.53 23.26 16.73
N SER A 401 0.31 23.95 15.92
CA SER A 401 0.92 23.37 14.73
C SER A 401 1.91 22.24 15.07
N ALA A 402 2.75 22.44 16.10
CA ALA A 402 3.67 21.42 16.57
C ALA A 402 2.92 20.19 17.15
N ALA A 403 1.83 20.41 17.88
CA ALA A 403 0.98 19.35 18.41
C ALA A 403 0.32 18.56 17.29
N ALA A 404 -0.23 19.22 16.27
CA ALA A 404 -0.78 18.56 15.10
C ALA A 404 0.28 17.70 14.39
N PHE A 405 1.48 18.26 14.15
CA PHE A 405 2.58 17.54 13.50
C PHE A 405 3.01 16.30 14.28
N ALA A 406 3.21 16.43 15.59
CA ALA A 406 3.65 15.32 16.44
C ALA A 406 2.70 14.11 16.42
N MET A 407 1.40 14.32 16.21
CA MET A 407 0.38 13.28 16.26
C MET A 407 0.11 12.64 14.90
N VAL A 408 0.62 13.18 13.80
CA VAL A 408 0.38 12.60 12.48
C VAL A 408 1.15 11.30 12.27
N ALA A 409 2.39 11.21 12.72
CA ALA A 409 3.20 9.99 12.56
C ALA A 409 2.53 8.74 13.16
N PRO A 410 2.01 8.75 14.41
CA PRO A 410 1.25 7.62 14.96
C PRO A 410 0.05 7.18 14.11
N VAL A 411 -0.67 8.13 13.49
CA VAL A 411 -1.77 7.80 12.59
C VAL A 411 -1.25 7.10 11.33
N VAL A 412 -0.20 7.65 10.69
CA VAL A 412 0.40 7.05 9.49
C VAL A 412 0.89 5.63 9.78
N TRP A 413 1.52 5.42 10.94
CA TRP A 413 2.02 4.10 11.35
C TRP A 413 0.90 3.06 11.50
N SER A 414 -0.30 3.49 11.83
CA SER A 414 -1.45 2.60 12.03
C SER A 414 -2.18 2.26 10.74
N ILE A 415 -2.33 3.22 9.81
CA ILE A 415 -3.09 3.04 8.55
C ILE A 415 -2.25 2.51 7.38
N VAL A 416 -0.93 2.59 7.48
CA VAL A 416 -0.03 2.06 6.45
C VAL A 416 0.28 0.60 6.76
N PRO A 417 0.09 -0.33 5.81
CA PRO A 417 0.51 -1.72 5.99
C PRO A 417 1.94 -1.81 6.51
N TYR A 418 2.20 -2.65 7.49
CA TYR A 418 3.50 -2.69 8.18
C TYR A 418 4.69 -2.92 7.25
N ARG A 419 4.48 -3.62 6.13
CA ARG A 419 5.48 -3.87 5.07
C ARG A 419 5.84 -2.62 4.25
N LEU A 420 4.99 -1.59 4.27
CA LEU A 420 5.12 -0.37 3.47
C LEU A 420 5.40 0.89 4.31
N ARG A 421 5.68 0.75 5.62
CA ARG A 421 5.85 1.90 6.53
C ARG A 421 7.00 2.81 6.17
N GLY A 422 8.11 2.25 5.71
CA GLY A 422 9.26 3.04 5.26
C GLY A 422 8.90 3.91 4.05
N LEU A 423 8.29 3.31 3.02
CA LEU A 423 7.83 4.02 1.83
C LEU A 423 6.68 5.00 2.15
N GLY A 424 5.75 4.63 3.03
CA GLY A 424 4.68 5.52 3.50
C GLY A 424 5.22 6.75 4.21
N SER A 425 6.20 6.59 5.07
CA SER A 425 6.87 7.69 5.76
C SER A 425 7.71 8.55 4.81
N ALA A 426 8.33 7.95 3.78
CA ALA A 426 9.04 8.69 2.73
C ALA A 426 8.08 9.54 1.89
N LEU A 427 6.88 9.03 1.60
CA LEU A 427 5.84 9.76 0.90
C LEU A 427 5.37 10.98 1.72
N VAL A 428 5.20 10.80 3.03
CA VAL A 428 4.92 11.89 3.97
C VAL A 428 6.01 12.97 3.91
N THR A 429 7.28 12.55 3.94
CA THR A 429 8.43 13.47 3.84
C THR A 429 8.40 14.28 2.55
N LEU A 430 8.08 13.63 1.42
CA LEU A 430 7.95 14.31 0.13
C LEU A 430 6.89 15.42 0.18
N PHE A 431 5.70 15.13 0.72
CA PHE A 431 4.60 16.08 0.74
C PHE A 431 4.86 17.26 1.69
N ILE A 432 5.40 17.02 2.88
CA ILE A 432 5.67 18.09 3.85
C ILE A 432 6.82 19.01 3.41
N PHE A 433 7.91 18.45 2.88
CA PHE A 433 9.09 19.24 2.53
C PHE A 433 9.01 19.81 1.11
N LEU A 434 8.69 19.00 0.09
CA LEU A 434 8.70 19.48 -1.29
C LEU A 434 7.52 20.42 -1.56
N PHE A 435 6.30 19.98 -1.27
CA PHE A 435 5.11 20.77 -1.56
C PHE A 435 4.79 21.78 -0.46
N GLY A 436 4.97 21.40 0.81
CA GLY A 436 4.68 22.28 1.94
C GLY A 436 5.77 23.32 2.18
N ALA A 437 7.00 22.88 2.47
CA ALA A 437 8.08 23.82 2.81
C ALA A 437 8.60 24.55 1.56
N VAL A 438 9.11 23.82 0.56
CA VAL A 438 9.71 24.44 -0.66
C VAL A 438 8.64 25.09 -1.52
N GLY A 439 7.57 24.39 -1.84
CA GLY A 439 6.46 24.94 -2.65
C GLY A 439 5.80 26.13 -1.96
N GLY A 440 5.53 26.01 -0.65
CA GLY A 440 4.98 27.11 0.16
C GLY A 440 5.87 28.33 0.20
N SER A 441 7.20 28.12 0.36
CA SER A 441 8.18 29.22 0.39
C SER A 441 8.33 29.91 -0.97
N LEU A 442 8.31 29.18 -2.08
CA LEU A 442 8.37 29.76 -3.43
C LEU A 442 7.15 30.64 -3.72
N VAL A 443 5.95 30.13 -3.39
CA VAL A 443 4.71 30.90 -3.58
C VAL A 443 4.67 32.10 -2.63
N ALA A 444 5.12 31.93 -1.38
CA ALA A 444 5.21 33.02 -0.42
C ALA A 444 6.17 34.11 -0.89
N ALA A 445 7.36 33.76 -1.39
CA ALA A 445 8.34 34.73 -1.89
C ALA A 445 7.75 35.57 -3.03
N PHE A 446 7.12 34.92 -4.02
CA PHE A 446 6.45 35.62 -5.13
C PHE A 446 5.38 36.61 -4.65
N LEU A 447 4.58 36.20 -3.67
CA LEU A 447 3.50 37.06 -3.14
C LEU A 447 4.04 38.16 -2.23
N VAL A 448 5.11 37.91 -1.47
CA VAL A 448 5.74 38.92 -0.62
C VAL A 448 6.31 40.05 -1.42
N ASP A 449 7.02 39.76 -2.51
CA ASP A 449 7.58 40.79 -3.42
C ASP A 449 6.50 41.67 -4.06
N SER A 450 5.29 41.10 -4.31
CA SER A 450 4.21 41.78 -4.99
C SER A 450 3.24 42.53 -4.06
N TYR A 451 2.97 41.98 -2.87
CA TYR A 451 1.87 42.44 -2.00
C TYR A 451 2.26 42.63 -0.53
N GLY A 452 3.54 42.40 -0.17
CA GLY A 452 4.06 42.46 1.20
C GLY A 452 3.78 41.19 2.03
N VAL A 453 4.54 41.03 3.13
CA VAL A 453 4.54 39.81 3.97
C VAL A 453 3.18 39.49 4.57
N GLN A 454 2.50 40.50 5.13
CA GLN A 454 1.19 40.35 5.78
C GLN A 454 0.13 39.80 4.83
N THR A 455 0.02 40.38 3.61
CA THR A 455 -0.93 39.95 2.60
C THR A 455 -0.59 38.55 2.07
N ALA A 456 0.68 38.31 1.76
CA ALA A 456 1.17 37.03 1.25
C ALA A 456 0.88 35.88 2.21
N VAL A 457 1.23 36.03 3.48
CA VAL A 457 1.01 34.99 4.50
C VAL A 457 -0.48 34.79 4.77
N THR A 458 -1.30 35.84 4.75
CA THR A 458 -2.77 35.73 4.92
C THR A 458 -3.42 34.96 3.78
N VAL A 459 -3.11 35.31 2.53
CA VAL A 459 -3.67 34.67 1.33
C VAL A 459 -3.27 33.22 1.23
N LEU A 460 -2.09 32.84 1.70
CA LEU A 460 -1.63 31.46 1.69
C LEU A 460 -2.14 30.65 2.91
N ALA A 461 -1.97 31.16 4.13
CA ALA A 461 -2.25 30.42 5.33
C ALA A 461 -3.74 30.09 5.50
N LEU A 462 -4.61 31.06 5.27
CA LEU A 462 -6.03 30.88 5.52
C LEU A 462 -6.65 29.75 4.68
N PRO A 463 -6.49 29.68 3.34
CA PRO A 463 -7.05 28.59 2.57
C PRO A 463 -6.26 27.30 2.74
N ALA A 464 -4.92 27.32 2.67
CA ALA A 464 -4.12 26.10 2.70
C ALA A 464 -4.31 25.34 4.01
N VAL A 465 -4.23 26.02 5.15
CA VAL A 465 -4.37 25.39 6.48
C VAL A 465 -5.82 24.96 6.72
N SER A 466 -6.80 25.74 6.28
CA SER A 466 -8.22 25.36 6.39
C SER A 466 -8.54 24.13 5.56
N ILE A 467 -8.06 24.06 4.30
CA ILE A 467 -8.24 22.90 3.42
C ILE A 467 -7.56 21.67 4.03
N GLY A 468 -6.31 21.79 4.49
CA GLY A 468 -5.57 20.70 5.14
C GLY A 468 -6.30 20.18 6.38
N SER A 469 -6.76 21.07 7.25
CA SER A 469 -7.53 20.71 8.46
C SER A 469 -8.85 20.02 8.12
N ILE A 470 -9.63 20.59 7.19
CA ILE A 470 -10.91 20.01 6.74
C ILE A 470 -10.68 18.65 6.08
N SER A 471 -9.57 18.47 5.34
CA SER A 471 -9.20 17.18 4.75
C SER A 471 -9.01 16.11 5.82
N LEU A 472 -8.31 16.41 6.92
CA LEU A 472 -8.15 15.50 8.07
C LEU A 472 -9.49 15.18 8.74
N ILE A 473 -10.31 16.20 9.01
CA ILE A 473 -11.61 16.02 9.63
C ILE A 473 -12.54 15.15 8.74
N ARG A 474 -12.52 15.36 7.42
CA ARG A 474 -13.26 14.51 6.49
C ARG A 474 -12.65 13.11 6.36
N GLY A 475 -11.32 13.01 6.32
CA GLY A 475 -10.58 11.74 6.28
C GLY A 475 -10.85 10.86 7.51
N SER A 476 -11.25 11.46 8.65
CA SER A 476 -11.63 10.70 9.83
C SER A 476 -12.82 9.74 9.62
N ARG A 477 -13.62 9.94 8.57
CA ARG A 477 -14.75 9.06 8.24
C ARG A 477 -14.31 7.76 7.57
N SER A 478 -13.15 7.76 6.91
CA SER A 478 -12.62 6.59 6.20
C SER A 478 -11.61 5.79 7.03
N ILE A 479 -11.09 6.32 8.15
CA ILE A 479 -10.00 5.68 8.89
C ILE A 479 -10.38 4.29 9.43
N ARG A 480 -11.61 4.08 9.87
CA ARG A 480 -12.08 2.77 10.36
C ARG A 480 -12.07 1.74 9.23
N HIS A 481 -12.59 2.10 8.07
CA HIS A 481 -12.58 1.26 6.88
C HIS A 481 -11.15 0.94 6.43
N ASP A 482 -10.26 1.95 6.38
CA ASP A 482 -8.87 1.73 5.98
C ASP A 482 -8.11 0.84 6.99
N LEU A 483 -8.43 0.94 8.30
CA LEU A 483 -7.88 0.06 9.33
C LEU A 483 -8.43 -1.36 9.23
N SER A 484 -9.73 -1.55 8.93
CA SER A 484 -10.31 -2.90 8.76
C SER A 484 -9.65 -3.65 7.59
N MET A 485 -9.21 -2.94 6.56
CA MET A 485 -8.43 -3.55 5.46
C MET A 485 -7.07 -4.07 5.94
N VAL A 486 -6.38 -3.34 6.83
CA VAL A 486 -5.13 -3.80 7.45
C VAL A 486 -5.37 -5.03 8.33
N VAL A 487 -6.49 -5.06 9.07
CA VAL A 487 -6.90 -6.24 9.85
C VAL A 487 -7.16 -7.44 8.96
N GLY A 488 -7.84 -7.25 7.81
CA GLY A 488 -8.05 -8.30 6.84
C GLY A 488 -6.74 -8.92 6.33
N GLU A 489 -5.75 -8.09 5.97
CA GLU A 489 -4.42 -8.56 5.56
C GLU A 489 -3.73 -9.38 6.68
N LEU A 490 -3.86 -8.97 7.93
CA LEU A 490 -3.30 -9.69 9.09
C LEU A 490 -4.02 -11.02 9.37
N ALA A 491 -5.35 -11.03 9.28
CA ALA A 491 -6.16 -12.24 9.47
C ALA A 491 -5.83 -13.31 8.42
N GLU A 492 -5.65 -12.92 7.16
CA GLU A 492 -5.21 -13.83 6.09
C GLU A 492 -3.79 -14.37 6.34
N GLU A 493 -2.89 -13.55 6.91
CA GLU A 493 -1.54 -14.00 7.29
C GLU A 493 -1.60 -15.07 8.39
N LEU A 494 -2.49 -14.90 9.37
CA LEU A 494 -2.71 -15.89 10.44
C LEU A 494 -3.28 -17.19 9.88
N ALA A 495 -4.34 -17.10 9.09
CA ALA A 495 -4.97 -18.27 8.49
C ALA A 495 -3.98 -19.11 7.69
N GLU A 496 -3.09 -18.47 6.95
CA GLU A 496 -2.02 -19.15 6.21
C GLU A 496 -0.97 -19.79 7.15
N HIS A 497 -0.59 -19.07 8.21
CA HIS A 497 0.35 -19.61 9.20
C HIS A 497 -0.21 -20.85 9.89
N ASP A 498 -1.47 -20.81 10.31
CA ASP A 498 -2.13 -21.94 10.98
C ASP A 498 -2.32 -23.11 10.01
N ARG A 499 -2.67 -22.85 8.75
CA ARG A 499 -2.73 -23.88 7.72
C ARG A 499 -1.40 -24.60 7.52
N ARG A 500 -0.28 -23.85 7.40
CA ARG A 500 1.06 -24.45 7.28
C ARG A 500 1.48 -25.24 8.51
N ARG A 501 1.02 -24.82 9.69
CA ARG A 501 1.31 -25.52 10.95
C ARG A 501 0.55 -26.84 11.04
N LEU A 502 -0.69 -26.89 10.54
CA LEU A 502 -1.55 -28.07 10.56
C LEU A 502 -1.19 -29.06 9.45
N ASP A 503 -0.88 -28.57 8.27
CA ASP A 503 -0.52 -29.37 7.10
C ASP A 503 0.58 -28.68 6.26
N PRO A 504 1.85 -28.92 6.58
CA PRO A 504 2.98 -28.32 5.86
C PRO A 504 3.10 -28.74 4.40
N GLU A 505 2.58 -29.94 4.04
CA GLU A 505 2.69 -30.49 2.68
C GLU A 505 1.59 -29.96 1.74
N SER A 506 0.50 -29.41 2.27
CA SER A 506 -0.61 -28.88 1.49
C SER A 506 -0.43 -27.43 1.02
N THR A 507 0.80 -26.87 1.05
CA THR A 507 1.03 -25.51 0.62
C THR A 507 0.75 -25.35 -0.88
N PRO A 508 -0.28 -24.59 -1.33
CA PRO A 508 -0.56 -24.38 -2.73
C PRO A 508 0.60 -23.69 -3.45
N ALA A 509 0.74 -23.98 -4.74
CA ALA A 509 1.70 -23.28 -5.59
C ALA A 509 1.36 -21.78 -5.70
N LEU A 510 0.06 -21.47 -5.85
CA LEU A 510 -0.43 -20.10 -5.88
C LEU A 510 -1.76 -19.98 -5.14
N GLN A 511 -1.92 -18.86 -4.43
CA GLN A 511 -3.15 -18.47 -3.76
C GLN A 511 -3.48 -17.02 -4.05
N ALA A 512 -4.75 -16.75 -4.32
CA ALA A 512 -5.39 -15.45 -4.24
C ALA A 512 -6.38 -15.52 -3.08
N ARG A 513 -6.31 -14.59 -2.13
CA ARG A 513 -7.16 -14.57 -0.93
C ARG A 513 -7.80 -13.20 -0.75
N SER A 514 -9.13 -13.20 -0.62
CA SER A 514 -9.97 -12.03 -0.30
C SER A 514 -9.67 -10.81 -1.19
N ILE A 515 -9.56 -11.04 -2.49
CA ILE A 515 -9.15 -10.02 -3.45
C ILE A 515 -10.32 -9.09 -3.79
N ASP A 516 -10.17 -7.81 -3.41
CA ASP A 516 -11.01 -6.71 -3.88
C ASP A 516 -10.23 -5.85 -4.89
N PHE A 517 -10.90 -5.46 -5.97
CA PHE A 517 -10.31 -4.57 -6.97
C PHE A 517 -11.34 -3.69 -7.66
N SER A 518 -11.02 -2.39 -7.84
CA SER A 518 -11.85 -1.41 -8.54
C SER A 518 -11.08 -0.70 -9.66
N TYR A 519 -11.76 -0.45 -10.77
CA TYR A 519 -11.32 0.53 -11.78
C TYR A 519 -11.95 1.89 -11.45
N GLY A 520 -11.17 2.76 -10.79
CA GLY A 520 -11.68 4.05 -10.34
C GLY A 520 -12.78 3.91 -9.28
N ALA A 521 -14.01 4.26 -9.64
CA ALA A 521 -15.18 4.15 -8.75
C ALA A 521 -15.96 2.85 -8.90
N VAL A 522 -15.60 2.00 -9.87
CA VAL A 522 -16.35 0.77 -10.19
C VAL A 522 -15.59 -0.44 -9.64
N GLN A 523 -16.13 -1.08 -8.62
CA GLN A 523 -15.59 -2.34 -8.10
C GLN A 523 -15.92 -3.47 -9.06
N VAL A 524 -14.92 -4.33 -9.35
CA VAL A 524 -15.00 -5.44 -10.31
C VAL A 524 -14.73 -6.78 -9.64
N LEU A 525 -13.92 -6.84 -8.60
CA LEU A 525 -13.70 -8.05 -7.81
C LEU A 525 -14.16 -7.80 -6.37
N PHE A 526 -14.90 -8.75 -5.81
CA PHE A 526 -15.49 -8.70 -4.48
C PHE A 526 -15.11 -9.98 -3.74
N ASP A 527 -14.17 -9.89 -2.79
CA ASP A 527 -13.72 -10.97 -1.91
C ASP A 527 -13.31 -12.27 -2.66
N VAL A 528 -12.67 -12.13 -3.84
CA VAL A 528 -12.32 -13.26 -4.69
C VAL A 528 -11.20 -14.07 -4.07
N SER A 529 -11.46 -15.35 -3.82
CA SER A 529 -10.49 -16.30 -3.27
C SER A 529 -10.42 -17.57 -4.10
N PHE A 530 -9.20 -18.00 -4.45
CA PHE A 530 -8.93 -19.27 -5.11
C PHE A 530 -7.48 -19.70 -4.91
N GLU A 531 -7.23 -20.99 -5.12
CA GLU A 531 -5.87 -21.53 -4.99
C GLU A 531 -5.64 -22.65 -6.01
N VAL A 532 -4.39 -22.89 -6.37
CA VAL A 532 -3.95 -24.01 -7.19
C VAL A 532 -2.84 -24.77 -6.48
N GLY A 533 -3.03 -26.08 -6.33
CA GLY A 533 -2.02 -26.98 -5.77
C GLY A 533 -0.83 -27.17 -6.71
N GLN A 534 0.30 -27.63 -6.18
CA GLN A 534 1.47 -27.94 -6.98
C GLN A 534 1.17 -29.09 -7.93
N GLY A 535 1.52 -28.96 -9.22
CA GLY A 535 1.25 -29.95 -10.26
C GLY A 535 -0.24 -30.12 -10.62
N ARG A 536 -1.13 -29.26 -10.12
CA ARG A 536 -2.56 -29.29 -10.41
C ARG A 536 -2.98 -28.23 -11.42
N THR A 537 -4.11 -28.46 -12.07
CA THR A 537 -4.73 -27.51 -12.99
C THR A 537 -6.03 -26.97 -12.40
N LEU A 538 -6.12 -25.64 -12.27
CA LEU A 538 -7.31 -24.92 -11.86
C LEU A 538 -8.03 -24.32 -13.08
N ALA A 539 -9.31 -24.60 -13.26
CA ALA A 539 -10.17 -23.90 -14.22
C ALA A 539 -10.83 -22.68 -13.58
N LEU A 540 -10.61 -21.49 -14.13
CA LEU A 540 -11.33 -20.28 -13.75
C LEU A 540 -12.42 -20.00 -14.79
N LEU A 541 -13.67 -20.27 -14.41
CA LEU A 541 -14.85 -20.23 -15.24
C LEU A 541 -15.70 -18.99 -14.98
N GLY A 542 -16.58 -18.61 -15.88
CA GLY A 542 -17.53 -17.52 -15.71
C GLY A 542 -17.85 -16.81 -17.02
N ALA A 543 -18.95 -16.06 -17.03
CA ALA A 543 -19.40 -15.30 -18.20
C ALA A 543 -18.42 -14.17 -18.58
N ASN A 544 -18.60 -13.60 -19.77
CA ASN A 544 -17.88 -12.41 -20.17
C ASN A 544 -18.23 -11.24 -19.24
N GLY A 545 -17.21 -10.52 -18.76
CA GLY A 545 -17.41 -9.46 -17.77
C GLY A 545 -17.48 -9.95 -16.31
N ALA A 546 -17.34 -11.27 -16.04
CA ALA A 546 -17.36 -11.80 -14.67
C ALA A 546 -16.15 -11.41 -13.80
N GLY A 547 -15.10 -10.80 -14.38
CA GLY A 547 -13.90 -10.40 -13.65
C GLY A 547 -12.69 -11.31 -13.85
N LYS A 548 -12.75 -12.36 -14.68
CA LYS A 548 -11.68 -13.35 -14.89
C LYS A 548 -10.34 -12.73 -15.28
N SER A 549 -10.29 -11.92 -16.34
CA SER A 549 -9.06 -11.28 -16.83
C SER A 549 -8.54 -10.25 -15.82
N THR A 550 -9.42 -9.62 -15.03
CA THR A 550 -9.04 -8.74 -13.91
C THR A 550 -8.35 -9.53 -12.81
N ALA A 551 -8.91 -10.69 -12.40
CA ALA A 551 -8.32 -11.59 -11.42
C ALA A 551 -6.94 -12.08 -11.87
N LEU A 552 -6.79 -12.50 -13.14
CA LEU A 552 -5.49 -12.88 -13.70
C LEU A 552 -4.49 -11.71 -13.72
N SER A 553 -4.95 -10.50 -14.03
CA SER A 553 -4.11 -9.30 -14.02
C SER A 553 -3.61 -8.97 -12.60
N VAL A 554 -4.44 -9.24 -11.58
CA VAL A 554 -4.03 -9.13 -10.17
C VAL A 554 -3.01 -10.21 -9.82
N VAL A 555 -3.24 -11.47 -10.22
CA VAL A 555 -2.32 -12.58 -9.97
C VAL A 555 -0.97 -12.38 -10.65
N THR A 556 -0.96 -11.87 -11.86
CA THR A 556 0.29 -11.60 -12.62
C THR A 556 0.99 -10.30 -12.20
N GLY A 557 0.36 -9.47 -11.35
CA GLY A 557 0.95 -8.22 -10.85
C GLY A 557 0.77 -7.02 -11.77
N LEU A 558 0.03 -7.16 -12.88
CA LEU A 558 -0.34 -6.05 -13.76
C LEU A 558 -1.28 -5.06 -13.06
N LEU A 559 -2.05 -5.57 -12.10
CA LEU A 559 -2.93 -4.78 -11.24
C LEU A 559 -2.60 -5.07 -9.76
N THR A 560 -2.62 -4.04 -8.93
CA THR A 560 -2.46 -4.18 -7.48
C THR A 560 -3.83 -4.18 -6.83
N PRO A 561 -4.20 -5.18 -6.03
CA PRO A 561 -5.51 -5.26 -5.39
C PRO A 561 -5.68 -4.14 -4.36
N GLU A 562 -6.94 -3.80 -4.04
CA GLU A 562 -7.26 -2.86 -2.96
C GLU A 562 -7.21 -3.56 -1.60
N ARG A 563 -7.69 -4.79 -1.56
CA ARG A 563 -7.66 -5.69 -0.40
C ARG A 563 -7.23 -7.08 -0.85
N GLY A 564 -6.74 -7.87 0.09
CA GLY A 564 -6.38 -9.27 -0.12
C GLY A 564 -4.92 -9.48 -0.45
N GLU A 565 -4.56 -10.73 -0.59
CA GLU A 565 -3.17 -11.15 -0.71
C GLU A 565 -2.99 -12.21 -1.81
N ILE A 566 -1.89 -12.07 -2.55
CA ILE A 566 -1.42 -13.09 -3.50
C ILE A 566 -0.19 -13.76 -2.90
N ARG A 567 -0.20 -15.08 -2.86
CA ARG A 567 0.92 -15.89 -2.34
C ARG A 567 1.38 -16.90 -3.37
N MET A 568 2.67 -17.14 -3.40
CA MET A 568 3.32 -18.22 -4.16
C MET A 568 4.11 -19.06 -3.17
N HIS A 569 3.84 -20.36 -3.09
CA HIS A 569 4.37 -21.27 -2.05
C HIS A 569 4.24 -20.69 -0.64
N GLY A 570 3.07 -20.11 -0.38
CA GLY A 570 2.75 -19.43 0.87
C GLY A 570 3.51 -18.13 1.13
N ARG A 571 4.43 -17.69 0.28
CA ARG A 571 5.14 -16.42 0.35
C ARG A 571 4.31 -15.31 -0.30
N SER A 572 4.06 -14.20 0.40
CA SER A 572 3.33 -13.08 -0.16
C SER A 572 4.09 -12.39 -1.30
N ILE A 573 3.44 -12.28 -2.45
CA ILE A 573 3.95 -11.60 -3.65
C ILE A 573 3.08 -10.41 -4.05
N THR A 574 2.17 -9.96 -3.18
CA THR A 574 1.17 -8.92 -3.47
C THR A 574 1.79 -7.63 -4.01
N TYR A 575 2.92 -7.20 -3.46
CA TYR A 575 3.59 -5.95 -3.82
C TYR A 575 4.78 -6.13 -4.77
N THR A 576 4.86 -7.27 -5.47
CA THR A 576 5.90 -7.52 -6.49
C THR A 576 5.44 -7.06 -7.87
N THR A 577 6.41 -6.66 -8.73
CA THR A 577 6.11 -6.30 -10.14
C THR A 577 5.81 -7.53 -11.00
N PRO A 578 5.17 -7.36 -12.18
CA PRO A 578 5.00 -8.45 -13.14
C PRO A 578 6.32 -9.12 -13.52
N GLU A 579 7.40 -8.34 -13.69
CA GLU A 579 8.73 -8.86 -14.01
C GLU A 579 9.32 -9.70 -12.88
N GLN A 580 9.09 -9.30 -11.64
CA GLN A 580 9.50 -10.07 -10.46
C GLN A 580 8.72 -11.38 -10.36
N ARG A 581 7.39 -11.36 -10.58
CA ARG A 581 6.56 -12.57 -10.60
C ARG A 581 6.95 -13.50 -11.75
N SER A 582 7.21 -12.93 -12.94
CA SER A 582 7.75 -13.68 -14.06
C SER A 582 9.11 -14.31 -13.73
N ALA A 583 10.00 -13.58 -13.04
CA ALA A 583 11.29 -14.11 -12.57
C ALA A 583 11.14 -15.22 -11.51
N MET A 584 10.07 -15.22 -10.73
CA MET A 584 9.71 -16.28 -9.78
C MET A 584 9.03 -17.48 -10.44
N GLY A 585 8.71 -17.42 -11.74
CA GLY A 585 8.14 -18.54 -12.47
C GLY A 585 6.64 -18.42 -12.80
N VAL A 586 5.98 -17.29 -12.49
CA VAL A 586 4.59 -17.04 -12.91
C VAL A 586 4.59 -16.52 -14.33
N GLN A 587 4.08 -17.29 -15.28
CA GLN A 587 4.01 -16.92 -16.69
C GLN A 587 2.56 -16.95 -17.18
N MET A 588 2.21 -15.98 -18.04
CA MET A 588 0.87 -15.89 -18.60
C MET A 588 0.93 -15.93 -20.14
N LEU A 589 0.11 -16.80 -20.70
CA LEU A 589 -0.28 -16.78 -22.11
C LEU A 589 -1.54 -15.93 -22.24
N PRO A 590 -1.43 -14.69 -22.73
CA PRO A 590 -2.59 -13.80 -22.84
C PRO A 590 -3.55 -14.26 -23.95
N GLY A 591 -4.80 -13.85 -23.86
CA GLY A 591 -5.78 -14.01 -24.93
C GLY A 591 -5.29 -13.43 -26.26
N GLY A 592 -5.74 -13.98 -27.39
CA GLY A 592 -5.32 -13.56 -28.72
C GLY A 592 -4.09 -14.31 -29.27
N ARG A 593 -3.43 -13.77 -30.30
CA ARG A 593 -2.39 -14.53 -31.02
C ARG A 593 -1.06 -14.61 -30.29
N GLY A 594 -0.67 -13.57 -29.58
CA GLY A 594 0.50 -13.56 -28.68
C GLY A 594 1.88 -13.75 -29.34
N VAL A 595 2.04 -13.54 -30.64
CA VAL A 595 3.31 -13.71 -31.40
C VAL A 595 3.74 -12.45 -32.12
N PHE A 596 5.03 -12.28 -32.30
CA PHE A 596 5.62 -11.23 -33.15
C PHE A 596 5.61 -11.70 -34.59
N ARG A 597 4.62 -11.26 -35.37
CA ARG A 597 4.29 -11.78 -36.70
C ARG A 597 5.37 -11.54 -37.73
N ASP A 598 6.14 -10.45 -37.62
CA ASP A 598 7.20 -10.07 -38.55
C ASP A 598 8.52 -10.75 -38.28
N LEU A 599 8.66 -11.43 -37.15
CA LEU A 599 9.85 -12.19 -36.77
C LEU A 599 9.72 -13.66 -37.14
N SER A 600 10.90 -14.35 -37.26
CA SER A 600 10.95 -15.79 -37.42
C SER A 600 10.39 -16.53 -36.19
N ILE A 601 10.08 -17.82 -36.34
CA ILE A 601 9.70 -18.69 -35.23
C ILE A 601 10.84 -18.73 -34.21
N GLU A 602 12.07 -18.88 -34.66
CA GLU A 602 13.27 -18.90 -33.82
C GLU A 602 13.42 -17.59 -33.02
N ASP A 603 13.27 -16.44 -33.68
CA ASP A 603 13.35 -15.14 -32.99
C ASP A 603 12.26 -14.96 -31.95
N ASN A 604 11.02 -15.42 -32.22
CA ASN A 604 9.95 -15.44 -31.24
C ASN A 604 10.32 -16.27 -30.00
N LEU A 605 10.93 -17.44 -30.19
CA LEU A 605 11.40 -18.29 -29.09
C LEU A 605 12.57 -17.63 -28.35
N ARG A 606 13.53 -17.04 -29.03
CA ARG A 606 14.66 -16.32 -28.42
C ARG A 606 14.20 -15.14 -27.56
N ILE A 607 13.17 -14.40 -27.99
CA ILE A 607 12.54 -13.36 -27.15
C ILE A 607 11.93 -13.97 -25.89
N GLY A 608 11.28 -15.14 -25.98
CA GLY A 608 10.80 -15.89 -24.83
C GLY A 608 11.93 -16.26 -23.86
N ALA A 609 13.13 -16.46 -24.33
CA ALA A 609 14.30 -16.75 -23.50
C ALA A 609 15.11 -15.52 -23.03
N TYR A 610 14.56 -14.31 -23.12
CA TYR A 610 15.29 -13.06 -22.80
C TYR A 610 15.97 -13.05 -21.42
N LYS A 611 15.38 -13.70 -20.42
CA LYS A 611 15.97 -13.88 -19.08
C LYS A 611 17.34 -14.58 -19.16
N PHE A 612 17.52 -15.51 -20.09
CA PHE A 612 18.70 -16.37 -20.28
C PHE A 612 19.65 -15.88 -21.38
N ARG A 613 19.40 -14.72 -21.98
CA ARG A 613 20.13 -14.18 -23.16
C ARG A 613 21.66 -14.12 -23.07
N ARG A 614 22.20 -14.18 -21.83
CA ARG A 614 23.67 -14.17 -21.61
C ARG A 614 24.33 -15.53 -21.83
N ASP A 615 23.56 -16.61 -21.83
CA ASP A 615 24.01 -17.97 -22.10
C ASP A 615 23.33 -18.50 -23.36
N SER A 616 24.02 -18.36 -24.49
CA SER A 616 23.49 -18.80 -25.78
C SER A 616 23.29 -20.32 -25.85
N ALA A 617 24.11 -21.09 -25.14
CA ALA A 617 23.97 -22.54 -25.09
C ALA A 617 22.72 -22.96 -24.29
N ASP A 618 22.39 -22.26 -23.22
CA ASP A 618 21.13 -22.49 -22.46
C ASP A 618 19.92 -22.11 -23.32
N VAL A 619 19.98 -20.98 -24.02
CA VAL A 619 18.90 -20.57 -24.94
C VAL A 619 18.68 -21.65 -26.02
N GLN A 620 19.74 -22.21 -26.61
CA GLN A 620 19.60 -23.25 -27.63
C GLN A 620 18.99 -24.54 -27.03
N ARG A 621 19.46 -25.01 -25.89
CA ARG A 621 18.89 -26.20 -25.22
C ARG A 621 17.37 -26.01 -24.92
N ARG A 622 16.94 -24.80 -24.60
CA ARG A 622 15.53 -24.47 -24.36
C ARG A 622 14.73 -24.49 -25.66
N ILE A 623 15.27 -23.96 -26.74
CA ILE A 623 14.65 -24.03 -28.06
C ILE A 623 14.47 -25.50 -28.48
N ASP A 624 15.52 -26.31 -28.39
CA ASP A 624 15.47 -27.73 -28.75
C ASP A 624 14.39 -28.48 -27.93
N ARG A 625 14.35 -28.29 -26.62
CA ARG A 625 13.33 -28.87 -25.72
C ARG A 625 11.91 -28.44 -26.10
N VAL A 626 11.70 -27.16 -26.39
CA VAL A 626 10.37 -26.62 -26.72
C VAL A 626 9.92 -27.10 -28.11
N VAL A 627 10.85 -27.22 -29.08
CA VAL A 627 10.57 -27.78 -30.40
C VAL A 627 10.21 -29.26 -30.30
N GLU A 628 10.91 -30.03 -29.46
CA GLU A 628 10.56 -31.43 -29.18
C GLU A 628 9.16 -31.57 -28.60
N MET A 629 8.77 -30.64 -27.72
CA MET A 629 7.42 -30.59 -27.14
C MET A 629 6.33 -30.24 -28.17
N PHE A 630 6.67 -29.36 -29.12
CA PHE A 630 5.79 -28.85 -30.18
C PHE A 630 6.33 -29.21 -31.58
N GLU A 631 6.27 -30.49 -31.94
CA GLU A 631 6.79 -31.06 -33.18
C GLU A 631 6.35 -30.29 -34.44
N GLN A 632 5.20 -29.61 -34.42
CA GLN A 632 4.68 -28.81 -35.54
C GLN A 632 5.56 -27.58 -35.86
N LEU A 633 6.49 -27.20 -34.97
CA LEU A 633 7.47 -26.14 -35.17
C LEU A 633 8.82 -26.68 -35.69
N GLU A 634 9.02 -28.01 -35.69
CA GLU A 634 10.22 -28.66 -36.14
C GLU A 634 10.47 -28.41 -37.65
N GLY A 635 11.72 -28.11 -38.01
CA GLY A 635 12.08 -27.82 -39.38
C GLY A 635 11.61 -26.49 -39.96
N ARG A 636 10.82 -25.70 -39.18
CA ARG A 636 10.23 -24.44 -39.64
C ARG A 636 10.75 -23.19 -38.91
N LEU A 637 11.79 -23.31 -38.12
CA LEU A 637 12.31 -22.24 -37.24
C LEU A 637 12.64 -20.94 -37.99
N GLY A 638 13.05 -21.04 -39.26
CA GLY A 638 13.35 -19.88 -40.12
C GLY A 638 12.12 -19.19 -40.74
N GLU A 639 10.94 -19.80 -40.66
CA GLU A 639 9.72 -19.21 -41.24
C GLU A 639 9.23 -18.02 -40.41
N ARG A 640 8.55 -17.08 -41.08
CA ARG A 640 7.92 -15.94 -40.39
C ARG A 640 6.71 -16.42 -39.56
N ALA A 641 6.61 -15.98 -38.33
CA ALA A 641 5.46 -16.32 -37.47
C ALA A 641 4.12 -15.83 -38.01
N GLY A 642 4.14 -14.79 -38.87
CA GLY A 642 2.95 -14.28 -39.54
C GLY A 642 2.33 -15.22 -40.56
N ASP A 643 3.14 -16.12 -41.15
CA ASP A 643 2.74 -17.08 -42.20
C ASP A 643 2.12 -18.35 -41.61
N LEU A 644 2.21 -18.53 -40.30
CA LEU A 644 1.57 -19.63 -39.58
C LEU A 644 0.05 -19.46 -39.52
N SER A 645 -0.70 -20.57 -39.52
CA SER A 645 -2.13 -20.57 -39.23
C SER A 645 -2.38 -20.00 -37.82
N GLY A 646 -3.60 -19.53 -37.55
CA GLY A 646 -3.96 -18.95 -36.24
C GLY A 646 -3.68 -19.89 -35.06
N GLY A 647 -3.89 -21.19 -35.25
CA GLY A 647 -3.57 -22.20 -34.23
C GLY A 647 -2.08 -22.45 -34.06
N GLN A 648 -1.33 -22.49 -35.16
CA GLN A 648 0.13 -22.60 -35.08
C GLN A 648 0.75 -21.35 -34.44
N GLN A 649 0.17 -20.15 -34.68
CA GLN A 649 0.57 -18.94 -33.96
C GLN A 649 0.30 -19.06 -32.46
N ARG A 650 -0.84 -19.63 -32.06
CA ARG A 650 -1.18 -19.87 -30.65
C ARG A 650 -0.22 -20.88 -30.02
N MET A 651 0.12 -21.94 -30.76
CA MET A 651 1.11 -22.93 -30.34
C MET A 651 2.50 -22.32 -30.18
N LEU A 652 2.94 -21.48 -31.10
CA LEU A 652 4.18 -20.71 -30.98
C LEU A 652 4.14 -19.77 -29.77
N ALA A 653 3.00 -19.14 -29.48
CA ALA A 653 2.86 -18.29 -28.29
C ALA A 653 3.00 -19.11 -27.00
N LEU A 654 2.43 -20.30 -26.93
CA LEU A 654 2.60 -21.23 -25.80
C LEU A 654 4.07 -21.69 -25.71
N ALA A 655 4.68 -22.09 -26.82
CA ALA A 655 6.09 -22.46 -26.91
C ALA A 655 6.99 -21.36 -26.38
N ARG A 656 6.73 -20.09 -26.73
CA ARG A 656 7.45 -18.93 -26.25
C ARG A 656 7.36 -18.75 -24.74
N VAL A 657 6.18 -18.97 -24.15
CA VAL A 657 5.98 -18.91 -22.70
C VAL A 657 6.75 -20.04 -22.00
N MET A 658 6.77 -21.24 -22.59
CA MET A 658 7.53 -22.39 -22.06
C MET A 658 9.04 -22.20 -22.09
N MET A 659 9.59 -21.29 -22.91
CA MET A 659 11.01 -20.92 -22.88
C MET A 659 11.46 -20.39 -21.52
N HIS A 660 10.54 -19.86 -20.70
CA HIS A 660 10.83 -19.38 -19.35
C HIS A 660 10.93 -20.51 -18.31
N ASP A 661 10.52 -21.74 -18.65
CA ASP A 661 10.40 -22.86 -17.70
C ASP A 661 9.47 -22.47 -16.53
N PRO A 662 8.19 -22.22 -16.83
CA PRO A 662 7.27 -21.66 -15.85
C PRO A 662 7.00 -22.65 -14.72
N GLU A 663 6.98 -22.17 -13.49
CA GLU A 663 6.49 -22.92 -12.35
C GLU A 663 4.96 -22.95 -12.31
N ILE A 664 4.36 -21.80 -12.68
CA ILE A 664 2.93 -21.63 -12.81
C ILE A 664 2.62 -21.05 -14.18
N LEU A 665 1.87 -21.79 -14.98
CA LEU A 665 1.43 -21.39 -16.31
C LEU A 665 -0.03 -20.92 -16.26
N ILE A 666 -0.27 -19.68 -16.58
CA ILE A 666 -1.61 -19.09 -16.68
C ILE A 666 -2.00 -18.98 -18.14
N ILE A 667 -3.17 -19.47 -18.52
CA ILE A 667 -3.66 -19.49 -19.90
C ILE A 667 -5.01 -18.76 -19.95
N ASP A 668 -5.05 -17.67 -20.70
CA ASP A 668 -6.27 -16.87 -20.90
C ASP A 668 -6.87 -17.15 -22.28
N GLU A 669 -8.10 -17.71 -22.32
CA GLU A 669 -8.91 -17.97 -23.50
C GLU A 669 -8.17 -18.69 -24.64
N LEU A 670 -7.78 -19.96 -24.40
CA LEU A 670 -7.03 -20.76 -25.38
C LEU A 670 -7.77 -20.99 -26.70
N SER A 671 -9.08 -21.27 -26.60
CA SER A 671 -9.94 -21.73 -27.72
C SER A 671 -10.50 -20.59 -28.57
N LEU A 672 -10.42 -19.34 -28.12
CA LEU A 672 -11.10 -18.20 -28.76
C LEU A 672 -10.65 -18.00 -30.22
N GLY A 673 -11.62 -18.11 -31.15
CA GLY A 673 -11.40 -17.85 -32.58
C GLY A 673 -10.59 -18.92 -33.32
N LEU A 674 -10.46 -20.13 -32.77
CA LEU A 674 -9.77 -21.25 -33.37
C LEU A 674 -10.73 -22.30 -33.90
N ALA A 675 -10.33 -23.01 -34.97
CA ALA A 675 -11.10 -24.15 -35.49
C ALA A 675 -11.04 -25.34 -34.52
N PRO A 676 -12.10 -26.17 -34.40
CA PRO A 676 -12.16 -27.27 -33.43
C PRO A 676 -10.99 -28.26 -33.51
N ALA A 677 -10.49 -28.56 -34.71
CA ALA A 677 -9.35 -29.47 -34.88
C ALA A 677 -8.08 -28.94 -34.23
N ILE A 678 -7.85 -27.63 -34.31
CA ILE A 678 -6.67 -26.96 -33.74
C ILE A 678 -6.79 -26.88 -32.21
N VAL A 679 -8.00 -26.69 -31.71
CA VAL A 679 -8.28 -26.74 -30.26
C VAL A 679 -7.92 -28.12 -29.72
N GLY A 680 -8.22 -29.20 -30.45
CA GLY A 680 -7.83 -30.56 -30.09
C GLY A 680 -6.29 -30.74 -29.92
N ASP A 681 -5.51 -30.22 -30.87
CA ASP A 681 -4.03 -30.30 -30.81
C ASP A 681 -3.47 -29.52 -29.60
N LEU A 682 -4.02 -28.33 -29.31
CA LEU A 682 -3.61 -27.51 -28.17
C LEU A 682 -3.95 -28.19 -26.84
N VAL A 683 -5.16 -28.79 -26.76
CA VAL A 683 -5.59 -29.56 -25.58
C VAL A 683 -4.68 -30.76 -25.33
N ALA A 684 -4.33 -31.49 -26.38
CA ALA A 684 -3.37 -32.60 -26.26
C ALA A 684 -2.00 -32.13 -25.76
N GLY A 685 -1.55 -30.94 -26.20
CA GLY A 685 -0.33 -30.33 -25.69
C GLY A 685 -0.43 -29.98 -24.20
N LEU A 686 -1.54 -29.39 -23.75
CA LEU A 686 -1.78 -29.07 -22.35
C LEU A 686 -1.93 -30.31 -21.48
N GLN A 687 -2.55 -31.36 -21.98
CA GLN A 687 -2.65 -32.66 -21.27
C GLN A 687 -1.26 -33.26 -21.02
N ARG A 688 -0.35 -33.20 -22.01
CA ARG A 688 1.06 -33.60 -21.81
C ARG A 688 1.77 -32.76 -20.74
N LEU A 689 1.54 -31.44 -20.71
CA LEU A 689 2.10 -30.59 -19.66
C LEU A 689 1.53 -30.94 -18.29
N ARG A 690 0.22 -31.21 -18.18
CA ARG A 690 -0.43 -31.69 -16.95
C ARG A 690 0.16 -33.01 -16.48
N GLU A 691 0.33 -34.00 -17.38
CA GLU A 691 0.93 -35.29 -17.08
C GLU A 691 2.39 -35.16 -16.62
N ALA A 692 3.11 -34.14 -17.13
CA ALA A 692 4.44 -33.77 -16.68
C ALA A 692 4.48 -33.04 -15.32
N GLY A 693 3.31 -32.81 -14.68
CA GLY A 693 3.22 -32.16 -13.38
C GLY A 693 3.28 -30.63 -13.41
N GLN A 694 3.00 -29.99 -14.57
CA GLN A 694 2.97 -28.55 -14.69
C GLN A 694 1.77 -27.97 -13.93
N THR A 695 2.01 -27.02 -13.03
CA THR A 695 0.92 -26.26 -12.38
C THR A 695 0.32 -25.26 -13.36
N MET A 696 -1.01 -25.30 -13.53
CA MET A 696 -1.71 -24.46 -14.51
C MET A 696 -2.95 -23.79 -13.94
N ILE A 697 -3.23 -22.57 -14.43
CA ILE A 697 -4.53 -21.90 -14.29
C ILE A 697 -5.07 -21.66 -15.69
N VAL A 698 -6.19 -22.26 -16.02
CA VAL A 698 -6.81 -22.19 -17.34
C VAL A 698 -8.10 -21.40 -17.25
N VAL A 699 -8.19 -20.30 -18.01
CA VAL A 699 -9.41 -19.51 -18.16
C VAL A 699 -10.03 -19.82 -19.50
N GLU A 700 -11.25 -20.33 -19.48
CA GLU A 700 -11.98 -20.73 -20.69
C GLU A 700 -13.46 -20.33 -20.61
N GLN A 701 -14.03 -20.12 -21.79
CA GLN A 701 -15.48 -19.92 -21.92
C GLN A 701 -16.21 -21.25 -22.12
N SER A 702 -15.53 -22.23 -22.73
CA SER A 702 -16.07 -23.57 -22.92
C SER A 702 -15.90 -24.40 -21.65
N LEU A 703 -17.02 -24.63 -20.95
CA LEU A 703 -17.03 -25.41 -19.71
C LEU A 703 -16.45 -26.80 -19.91
N ASN A 704 -16.88 -27.52 -20.97
CA ASN A 704 -16.43 -28.88 -21.28
C ASN A 704 -14.92 -28.94 -21.51
N LEU A 705 -14.36 -27.94 -22.20
CA LEU A 705 -12.95 -27.86 -22.47
C LEU A 705 -12.15 -27.60 -21.18
N ALA A 706 -12.57 -26.62 -20.40
CA ALA A 706 -11.91 -26.27 -19.13
C ALA A 706 -11.94 -27.44 -18.14
N LEU A 707 -13.08 -28.09 -17.96
CA LEU A 707 -13.24 -29.22 -17.05
C LEU A 707 -12.49 -30.48 -17.51
N SER A 708 -12.25 -30.66 -18.82
CA SER A 708 -11.44 -31.78 -19.34
C SER A 708 -9.95 -31.66 -18.97
N LEU A 709 -9.47 -30.47 -18.70
CA LEU A 709 -8.07 -30.17 -18.35
C LEU A 709 -7.87 -30.01 -16.84
N ALA A 710 -8.92 -29.59 -16.11
CA ALA A 710 -8.81 -29.15 -14.73
C ALA A 710 -8.95 -30.30 -13.71
N ASP A 711 -8.23 -30.17 -12.60
CA ASP A 711 -8.43 -30.96 -11.39
C ASP A 711 -9.44 -30.29 -10.47
N ASP A 712 -9.36 -28.96 -10.38
CA ASP A 712 -10.24 -28.12 -9.58
C ASP A 712 -10.84 -27.00 -10.45
N MET A 713 -11.98 -26.47 -10.03
CA MET A 713 -12.61 -25.35 -10.71
C MET A 713 -13.07 -24.26 -9.76
N VAL A 714 -13.11 -23.03 -10.27
CA VAL A 714 -13.70 -21.86 -9.61
C VAL A 714 -14.62 -21.17 -10.61
N PHE A 715 -15.86 -20.93 -10.22
CA PHE A 715 -16.83 -20.21 -11.03
C PHE A 715 -17.01 -18.79 -10.52
N LEU A 716 -16.70 -17.83 -11.39
CA LEU A 716 -16.78 -16.40 -11.11
C LEU A 716 -18.04 -15.80 -11.76
N GLU A 717 -18.84 -15.08 -10.99
CA GLU A 717 -19.99 -14.33 -11.49
C GLU A 717 -20.01 -12.94 -10.87
N LYS A 718 -20.08 -11.91 -11.72
CA LYS A 718 -20.14 -10.49 -11.30
C LYS A 718 -19.07 -10.09 -10.29
N GLY A 719 -17.88 -10.68 -10.41
CA GLY A 719 -16.76 -10.41 -9.55
C GLY A 719 -16.72 -11.17 -8.24
N GLU A 720 -17.61 -12.12 -8.02
CA GLU A 720 -17.66 -12.98 -6.82
C GLU A 720 -17.44 -14.44 -7.20
N VAL A 721 -16.84 -15.22 -6.29
CA VAL A 721 -16.76 -16.67 -6.43
C VAL A 721 -18.08 -17.28 -5.98
N ARG A 722 -18.81 -17.92 -6.91
CA ARG A 722 -20.10 -18.56 -6.62
C ARG A 722 -19.94 -20.01 -6.18
N CYS A 723 -19.00 -20.73 -6.78
CA CYS A 723 -18.66 -22.08 -6.37
C CYS A 723 -17.21 -22.40 -6.70
N SER A 724 -16.65 -23.34 -5.94
CA SER A 724 -15.32 -23.89 -6.16
C SER A 724 -15.30 -25.36 -5.70
N GLY A 725 -14.49 -26.21 -6.33
CA GLY A 725 -14.36 -27.60 -5.97
C GLY A 725 -13.70 -28.45 -7.05
N PRO A 726 -13.65 -29.78 -6.86
CA PRO A 726 -13.11 -30.71 -7.85
C PRO A 726 -13.90 -30.65 -9.17
N ALA A 727 -13.19 -30.55 -10.28
CA ALA A 727 -13.82 -30.43 -11.61
C ALA A 727 -14.69 -31.66 -11.96
N ARG A 728 -14.33 -32.85 -11.50
CA ARG A 728 -15.09 -34.11 -11.71
C ARG A 728 -16.48 -34.08 -11.10
N ASP A 729 -16.66 -33.40 -9.95
CA ASP A 729 -17.96 -33.36 -9.26
C ASP A 729 -18.98 -32.60 -10.06
N VAL A 730 -18.54 -31.61 -10.86
CA VAL A 730 -19.41 -30.85 -11.77
C VAL A 730 -19.69 -31.63 -13.04
N LEU A 731 -18.73 -32.41 -13.57
CA LEU A 731 -18.89 -33.26 -14.74
C LEU A 731 -19.87 -34.40 -14.50
N GLU A 732 -19.86 -34.98 -13.30
CA GLU A 732 -20.71 -36.10 -12.90
C GLU A 732 -22.15 -35.69 -12.55
N ARG A 733 -22.42 -34.39 -12.33
CA ARG A 733 -23.70 -33.82 -11.91
C ARG A 733 -24.21 -32.75 -12.89
N PRO A 734 -24.92 -33.12 -13.96
CA PRO A 734 -25.47 -32.16 -14.94
C PRO A 734 -26.33 -31.05 -14.32
N GLU A 735 -26.97 -31.34 -13.19
CA GLU A 735 -27.83 -30.41 -12.45
C GLU A 735 -27.00 -29.27 -11.79
N LEU A 736 -25.81 -29.57 -11.24
CA LEU A 736 -24.88 -28.57 -10.75
C LEU A 736 -24.34 -27.71 -11.90
N MET A 737 -24.07 -28.33 -13.04
CA MET A 737 -23.66 -27.63 -14.25
C MET A 737 -24.74 -26.65 -14.73
N HIS A 738 -26.02 -27.04 -14.68
CA HIS A 738 -27.13 -26.18 -15.05
C HIS A 738 -27.35 -25.05 -14.03
N ALA A 739 -27.25 -25.33 -12.75
CA ALA A 739 -27.33 -24.32 -11.67
C ALA A 739 -26.16 -23.29 -11.72
N VAL A 740 -24.97 -23.73 -12.07
CA VAL A 740 -23.79 -22.89 -12.25
C VAL A 740 -23.91 -21.98 -13.50
N LEU A 741 -24.47 -22.50 -14.60
CA LEU A 741 -24.59 -21.75 -15.86
C LEU A 741 -25.80 -20.82 -15.91
N PHE A 742 -26.93 -21.19 -15.30
CA PHE A 742 -28.20 -20.47 -15.44
C PHE A 742 -28.75 -19.86 -14.15
N GLY A 743 -28.09 -20.08 -13.00
CA GLY A 743 -28.55 -19.64 -11.69
C GLY A 743 -29.75 -20.47 -11.19
N THR A 744 -29.87 -20.58 -9.86
CA THR A 744 -30.97 -21.32 -9.19
C THR A 744 -32.34 -20.63 -9.28
N GLY A 745 -32.58 -19.77 -10.28
CA GLY A 745 -33.76 -18.92 -10.42
C GLY A 745 -34.64 -19.16 -11.63
N ALA A 746 -34.36 -20.18 -12.47
CA ALA A 746 -35.25 -20.52 -13.58
C ALA A 746 -35.94 -21.82 -13.23
N ASP A 747 -37.22 -21.75 -12.84
CA ASP A 747 -38.12 -22.90 -12.86
C ASP A 747 -38.03 -23.55 -14.25
N PRO A 748 -37.89 -24.88 -14.37
CA PRO A 748 -37.98 -25.55 -15.65
C PRO A 748 -39.40 -25.37 -16.18
N ALA A 749 -39.52 -24.72 -17.35
CA ALA A 749 -40.81 -24.64 -18.06
C ALA A 749 -41.39 -26.05 -18.19
N PRO A 750 -42.68 -26.27 -17.81
CA PRO A 750 -43.30 -27.61 -17.88
C PRO A 750 -43.43 -28.06 -19.32
N GLY A 751 -42.83 -29.18 -19.64
CA GLY A 751 -43.28 -30.21 -20.59
C GLY A 751 -43.40 -29.81 -22.05
N VAL A 752 -42.44 -30.29 -22.84
CA VAL A 752 -42.77 -30.78 -24.19
C VAL A 752 -42.56 -32.30 -24.17
N ALA A 753 -43.55 -33.01 -23.70
CA ALA A 753 -43.73 -34.42 -24.05
C ALA A 753 -44.20 -34.46 -25.50
N GLY A 754 -43.49 -35.23 -26.34
CA GLY A 754 -43.85 -35.45 -27.71
C GLY A 754 -45.19 -36.17 -27.82
N ASP A 755 -46.02 -35.72 -28.74
CA ASP A 755 -47.02 -36.61 -29.38
C ASP A 755 -46.95 -36.40 -30.88
N ALA A 756 -46.78 -37.53 -31.56
CA ALA A 756 -46.80 -37.65 -32.99
C ALA A 756 -48.27 -37.92 -33.44
N GLY A 757 -48.74 -37.15 -34.39
CA GLY A 757 -49.87 -37.66 -35.15
C GLY A 757 -50.86 -36.65 -35.68
N ALA A 758 -50.90 -36.55 -37.02
CA ALA A 758 -52.03 -36.35 -37.95
C ALA A 758 -52.59 -34.96 -38.23
N GLU A 759 -52.28 -34.49 -39.42
CA GLU A 759 -53.22 -34.03 -40.51
C GLU A 759 -54.45 -33.19 -40.11
N SER A 760 -54.62 -31.99 -40.64
CA SER A 760 -55.29 -31.68 -41.87
C SER A 760 -55.82 -30.25 -41.96
N THR A 761 -55.66 -29.70 -43.14
CA THR A 761 -56.52 -28.71 -43.85
C THR A 761 -56.78 -27.34 -43.25
N GLY A 762 -56.30 -26.34 -44.05
CA GLY A 762 -56.69 -24.90 -44.00
C GLY A 762 -58.15 -24.69 -44.42
N PRO A 763 -58.64 -23.57 -44.91
CA PRO A 763 -57.91 -22.28 -45.22
C PRO A 763 -58.68 -20.99 -44.82
N ALA A 764 -58.04 -19.86 -45.10
CA ALA A 764 -58.55 -18.60 -45.68
C ALA A 764 -59.15 -17.49 -44.82
N GLU A 765 -58.73 -16.31 -45.23
CA GLU A 765 -59.39 -14.98 -45.26
C GLU A 765 -59.56 -14.24 -43.92
N GLY A 766 -59.26 -12.98 -43.81
CA GLY A 766 -59.00 -11.92 -44.74
C GLY A 766 -58.86 -10.61 -44.04
N ALA A 767 -58.21 -9.74 -44.71
CA ALA A 767 -58.41 -8.28 -44.80
C ALA A 767 -58.39 -7.43 -43.48
N GLY A 768 -57.64 -6.43 -43.41
CA GLY A 768 -57.58 -5.09 -43.92
C GLY A 768 -56.86 -4.16 -43.03
N ALA A 769 -55.91 -3.56 -43.52
CA ALA A 769 -55.83 -2.18 -44.03
C ALA A 769 -55.67 -1.04 -42.99
N GLY A 770 -54.67 -0.28 -43.20
CA GLY A 770 -54.65 1.13 -43.07
C GLY A 770 -53.61 1.66 -42.06
N SER A 771 -52.54 2.12 -42.41
CA SER A 771 -52.01 3.21 -43.20
C SER A 771 -51.44 4.35 -42.33
N THR A 772 -50.20 4.68 -42.68
CA THR A 772 -49.60 6.03 -42.78
C THR A 772 -49.23 6.72 -41.49
N GLY A 773 -48.02 7.11 -41.33
CA GLY A 773 -47.27 8.17 -41.85
C GLY A 773 -46.01 8.51 -41.05
N SER A 774 -44.91 8.51 -41.71
CA SER A 774 -43.78 9.39 -41.44
C SER A 774 -44.06 10.71 -42.12
N PRO A 775 -43.28 11.79 -41.98
CA PRO A 775 -41.85 11.87 -41.80
C PRO A 775 -41.29 13.14 -41.03
N SER A 776 -39.99 13.22 -40.96
CA SER A 776 -39.10 14.40 -41.03
C SER A 776 -39.12 15.41 -39.85
N ASP A 777 -38.14 16.12 -39.51
CA ASP A 777 -36.82 16.44 -40.03
C ASP A 777 -36.16 17.43 -39.03
N SER A 778 -34.84 17.53 -39.07
CA SER A 778 -34.01 18.68 -38.70
C SER A 778 -34.07 19.21 -37.24
N GLY A 779 -33.04 19.59 -36.61
CA GLY A 779 -31.74 20.09 -36.95
C GLY A 779 -31.11 20.78 -35.77
N ASP A 780 -29.84 20.73 -35.80
CA ASP A 780 -28.88 21.75 -35.34
C ASP A 780 -28.89 22.36 -33.93
N GLY A 781 -27.70 22.31 -33.36
CA GLY A 781 -27.03 23.54 -32.85
C GLY A 781 -26.81 23.66 -31.34
N GLY A 782 -25.57 23.58 -30.96
CA GLY A 782 -25.08 24.17 -29.73
C GLY A 782 -24.17 23.31 -28.92
#